data_e1ce18f312583d8e2b82086214f52e74
#
_entry.id   e1ce18f312583d8e2b82086214f52e74
#
_cell.length_a   1.000
_cell.length_b   1.000
_cell.length_c   1.000
_cell.angle_alpha   90.00
_cell.angle_beta   90.00
_cell.angle_gamma   90.00
#
_symmetry.space_group_name_H-M   'P 1'
#
loop_
_entity.id
_entity.type
_entity.pdbx_description
1 polymer ?
#
loop_
_entity_poly.entity_id
_entity_poly.type
_entity_poly.pdbx_seq_one_letter_code
_entity_poly.pdbx_strand_id
1 'polypeptide(L)'
;MNQAIVTTISDRCKRCYSCVRECPSSAIRVIDAQAQVIEERCIACGHCVKVCSQDAKQIFSEIDITYELLKTNNAVAIVAPSFAASFPDNYGKVPTALKKLGFTRVIETAFGADLIANNYMDIISSEKEKTIISSACPAVVSFIQKYYAELVPNLAKVVSPMIALGRYLKQNQNEDLKIVFIGPCVAKKHEAKDEDVSGVIDSVLTFTELKEMFDHQSINMDELEESDFDGPYAMMGKAYPLAGGLLKTTDVTDDILEKDIIVVEGKKKVLEIIEEISNNHINAKFTDILFCEGCISGPAIDTTLNYYARREKVINYINEKINTVDRRVWKSNLYNARKLNLYRSFKVDNQRRPYPSEEKIKEILAQTGKFTPKDELNCGACGYPTCREYAVAIAKDLAEKEMCLPYLIEELKNAYDNLSNTQEQLRVAEKLASIGQLAAGVAHEINNPLGTILLYASMLKKDLEKIYNEDQRTEDLELIVEEANRCKNIVSNLLNFARQGKLNLKEFDLTESITEVLKPFTFDSEYRDIDFKFNILKNGYKMTGDEDQLKQVFINVIKNACEAMSESEKKELTINILSDQNNFIVEISDTGNGIPKENQSKVFTPFFTTKNIGKGTGLGLAISYGIIKMHKGNITFTSELGKGTTFKITLPKHQTYQKDEILEGAKAL
;
A
#
# COMPACT_ATOMS: atom_id res chain seq x y z
N MET A 1 10.69 24.03 19.71
CA MET A 1 10.34 22.99 18.73
C MET A 1 9.16 23.51 17.92
N ASN A 2 9.33 23.67 16.61
CA ASN A 2 8.20 24.06 15.75
C ASN A 2 7.23 22.87 15.74
N GLN A 3 6.01 23.09 16.19
CA GLN A 3 4.97 22.06 16.22
C GLN A 3 4.23 22.11 14.90
N ALA A 4 4.11 20.97 14.24
CA ALA A 4 3.45 20.84 12.94
C ALA A 4 2.00 21.36 13.00
N ILE A 5 1.62 22.23 12.06
CA ILE A 5 0.28 22.86 12.03
C ILE A 5 -0.81 21.84 11.66
N VAL A 6 -0.47 20.84 10.83
CA VAL A 6 -1.39 19.77 10.46
C VAL A 6 -0.72 18.43 10.74
N THR A 7 -1.39 17.60 11.50
CA THR A 7 -0.94 16.24 11.87
C THR A 7 -1.90 15.17 11.38
N THR A 8 -1.51 13.91 11.55
CA THR A 8 -2.38 12.75 11.23
C THR A 8 -2.64 11.93 12.48
N ILE A 9 -3.90 11.60 12.72
CA ILE A 9 -4.34 10.65 13.74
C ILE A 9 -4.30 9.25 13.10
N SER A 10 -3.30 8.45 13.46
CA SER A 10 -3.00 7.17 12.81
C SER A 10 -4.19 6.20 12.83
N ASP A 11 -4.87 6.06 13.96
CA ASP A 11 -5.98 5.12 14.14
C ASP A 11 -7.21 5.43 13.27
N ARG A 12 -7.39 6.72 12.92
CA ARG A 12 -8.47 7.17 12.04
C ARG A 12 -8.12 7.06 10.56
N CYS A 13 -6.83 7.00 10.21
CA CYS A 13 -6.40 6.95 8.81
C CYS A 13 -6.72 5.60 8.16
N LYS A 14 -7.59 5.59 7.15
CA LYS A 14 -8.04 4.39 6.41
C LYS A 14 -7.35 4.21 5.05
N ARG A 15 -6.21 4.85 4.82
CA ARG A 15 -5.37 4.67 3.61
C ARG A 15 -6.09 4.97 2.29
N CYS A 16 -7.04 5.92 2.30
CA CYS A 16 -7.79 6.28 1.08
C CYS A 16 -7.02 7.22 0.15
N TYR A 17 -5.88 7.74 0.58
CA TYR A 17 -4.96 8.63 -0.14
C TYR A 17 -5.58 9.93 -0.67
N SER A 18 -6.80 10.30 -0.29
CA SER A 18 -7.45 11.56 -0.71
C SER A 18 -6.60 12.78 -0.36
N CYS A 19 -5.98 12.79 0.83
CA CYS A 19 -5.10 13.87 1.26
C CYS A 19 -3.81 13.96 0.42
N VAL A 20 -3.27 12.82 -0.07
CA VAL A 20 -2.11 12.79 -0.99
C VAL A 20 -2.50 13.40 -2.32
N ARG A 21 -3.62 12.96 -2.90
CA ARG A 21 -4.15 13.43 -4.18
C ARG A 21 -4.43 14.94 -4.19
N GLU A 22 -4.97 15.42 -3.08
CA GLU A 22 -5.38 16.84 -2.96
C GLU A 22 -4.27 17.76 -2.45
N CYS A 23 -3.09 17.24 -2.09
CA CYS A 23 -2.00 18.05 -1.59
C CYS A 23 -1.28 18.79 -2.73
N PRO A 24 -1.37 20.12 -2.82
CA PRO A 24 -0.78 20.89 -3.92
C PRO A 24 0.75 20.93 -3.88
N SER A 25 1.33 20.70 -2.71
CA SER A 25 2.76 20.80 -2.46
C SER A 25 3.43 19.42 -2.30
N SER A 26 2.70 18.34 -2.54
CA SER A 26 3.20 16.97 -2.28
C SER A 26 3.90 16.87 -0.92
N ALA A 27 3.30 17.49 0.10
CA ALA A 27 3.81 17.52 1.47
C ALA A 27 3.26 16.38 2.34
N ILE A 28 2.68 15.34 1.73
CA ILE A 28 2.19 14.17 2.43
C ILE A 28 2.92 12.96 1.88
N ARG A 29 3.65 12.29 2.74
CA ARG A 29 4.29 10.99 2.46
C ARG A 29 3.46 9.87 3.06
N VAL A 30 3.62 8.68 2.51
CA VAL A 30 3.06 7.46 3.08
C VAL A 30 4.22 6.62 3.60
N ILE A 31 4.17 6.25 4.88
CA ILE A 31 5.13 5.35 5.53
C ILE A 31 4.33 4.39 6.40
N ASP A 32 4.65 3.10 6.33
CA ASP A 32 3.92 2.02 7.02
C ASP A 32 2.41 2.11 6.73
N ALA A 33 2.10 2.42 5.47
CA ALA A 33 0.74 2.64 4.97
C ALA A 33 -0.03 3.78 5.68
N GLN A 34 0.64 4.71 6.39
CA GLN A 34 0.05 5.86 7.06
C GLN A 34 0.44 7.17 6.35
N ALA A 35 -0.56 8.02 6.09
CA ALA A 35 -0.33 9.31 5.47
C ALA A 35 0.16 10.34 6.52
N GLN A 36 1.44 10.74 6.44
CA GLN A 36 2.09 11.69 7.33
C GLN A 36 2.34 13.03 6.63
N VAL A 37 2.16 14.15 7.33
CA VAL A 37 2.46 15.47 6.79
C VAL A 37 3.95 15.76 7.01
N ILE A 38 4.64 16.21 5.97
CA ILE A 38 6.02 16.69 6.01
C ILE A 38 5.97 18.20 6.26
N GLU A 39 6.33 18.60 7.46
CA GLU A 39 6.17 19.99 7.93
C GLU A 39 6.92 21.00 7.06
N GLU A 40 8.18 20.71 6.73
CA GLU A 40 9.03 21.61 5.93
C GLU A 40 8.44 21.86 4.52
N ARG A 41 7.73 20.89 3.99
CA ARG A 41 7.07 20.97 2.67
C ARG A 41 5.67 21.53 2.73
N CYS A 42 5.03 21.46 3.89
CA CYS A 42 3.64 21.87 4.07
C CYS A 42 3.49 23.40 3.94
N ILE A 43 2.49 23.83 3.17
CA ILE A 43 2.10 25.25 3.02
C ILE A 43 0.93 25.65 3.93
N ALA A 44 0.56 24.79 4.84
CA ALA A 44 -0.53 24.96 5.81
C ALA A 44 -1.90 25.34 5.19
N CYS A 45 -2.16 25.01 3.91
CA CYS A 45 -3.41 25.40 3.23
C CYS A 45 -4.67 24.72 3.78
N GLY A 46 -4.55 23.63 4.57
CA GLY A 46 -5.68 22.95 5.20
C GLY A 46 -6.53 22.07 4.25
N HIS A 47 -6.19 21.94 2.96
CA HIS A 47 -6.96 21.13 2.01
C HIS A 47 -7.06 19.66 2.44
N CYS A 48 -5.99 19.09 2.98
CA CYS A 48 -5.97 17.72 3.47
C CYS A 48 -6.94 17.47 4.63
N VAL A 49 -7.23 18.48 5.45
CA VAL A 49 -8.25 18.42 6.52
C VAL A 49 -9.62 18.38 5.88
N LYS A 50 -9.92 19.31 4.95
CA LYS A 50 -11.22 19.43 4.28
C LYS A 50 -11.64 18.17 3.51
N VAL A 51 -10.69 17.43 2.91
CA VAL A 51 -11.00 16.25 2.08
C VAL A 51 -10.93 14.94 2.85
N CYS A 52 -10.60 14.98 4.13
CA CYS A 52 -10.48 13.78 4.96
C CYS A 52 -11.84 13.36 5.50
N SER A 53 -12.53 12.45 4.81
CA SER A 53 -13.82 11.90 5.27
C SER A 53 -13.72 11.03 6.53
N GLN A 54 -12.51 10.78 7.05
CA GLN A 54 -12.26 9.99 8.25
C GLN A 54 -11.85 10.86 9.43
N ASP A 55 -11.85 12.18 9.28
CA ASP A 55 -11.37 13.14 10.30
C ASP A 55 -10.01 12.76 10.90
N ALA A 56 -9.16 12.16 10.06
CA ALA A 56 -7.82 11.72 10.45
C ALA A 56 -6.77 12.83 10.35
N LYS A 57 -7.10 13.99 9.77
CA LYS A 57 -6.22 15.16 9.71
C LYS A 57 -6.66 16.18 10.73
N GLN A 58 -5.75 16.52 11.64
CA GLN A 58 -5.99 17.44 12.73
C GLN A 58 -5.15 18.70 12.57
N ILE A 59 -5.78 19.87 12.80
CA ILE A 59 -5.10 21.16 12.91
C ILE A 59 -4.60 21.30 14.35
N PHE A 60 -3.40 21.84 14.54
CA PHE A 60 -2.91 22.19 15.86
C PHE A 60 -3.84 23.22 16.50
N SER A 61 -4.45 22.86 17.64
CA SER A 61 -5.39 23.71 18.36
C SER A 61 -4.65 24.76 19.20
N GLU A 62 -5.11 26.00 19.14
CA GLU A 62 -4.64 27.10 20.00
C GLU A 62 -5.72 27.54 21.02
N ILE A 63 -6.73 26.70 21.28
CA ILE A 63 -7.80 26.94 22.25
C ILE A 63 -7.22 27.16 23.65
N ASP A 64 -6.37 26.24 24.14
CA ASP A 64 -5.77 26.33 25.48
C ASP A 64 -4.92 27.58 25.63
N ILE A 65 -4.12 27.92 24.61
CA ILE A 65 -3.34 29.16 24.57
C ILE A 65 -4.25 30.37 24.69
N THR A 66 -5.38 30.35 23.97
CA THR A 66 -6.35 31.44 24.01
C THR A 66 -7.03 31.56 25.39
N TYR A 67 -7.39 30.45 26.04
CA TYR A 67 -7.92 30.50 27.39
C TYR A 67 -6.93 31.12 28.40
N GLU A 68 -5.63 30.82 28.27
CA GLU A 68 -4.62 31.46 29.10
C GLU A 68 -4.49 32.98 28.83
N LEU A 69 -4.62 33.41 27.57
CA LEU A 69 -4.61 34.84 27.21
C LEU A 69 -5.84 35.57 27.76
N LEU A 70 -7.02 34.95 27.76
CA LEU A 70 -8.24 35.51 28.29
C LEU A 70 -8.14 35.82 29.80
N LYS A 71 -7.39 35.04 30.57
CA LYS A 71 -7.16 35.27 32.00
C LYS A 71 -6.44 36.60 32.30
N THR A 72 -5.74 37.20 31.31
CA THR A 72 -4.99 38.42 31.49
C THR A 72 -5.85 39.69 31.52
N ASN A 73 -7.14 39.57 31.19
CA ASN A 73 -8.09 40.70 31.03
C ASN A 73 -7.62 41.79 30.05
N ASN A 74 -6.72 41.47 29.12
CA ASN A 74 -6.17 42.35 28.11
C ASN A 74 -6.20 41.75 26.70
N ALA A 75 -7.06 40.74 26.50
CA ALA A 75 -7.20 40.03 25.25
C ALA A 75 -8.20 40.72 24.31
N VAL A 76 -7.78 40.92 23.08
CA VAL A 76 -8.56 41.52 22.00
C VAL A 76 -8.75 40.52 20.88
N ALA A 77 -9.98 40.27 20.46
CA ALA A 77 -10.28 39.49 19.28
C ALA A 77 -10.27 40.31 18.02
N ILE A 78 -9.53 39.88 17.00
CA ILE A 78 -9.63 40.46 15.65
C ILE A 78 -10.23 39.41 14.71
N VAL A 79 -11.40 39.69 14.15
CA VAL A 79 -12.24 38.71 13.45
C VAL A 79 -12.19 38.92 11.94
N ALA A 80 -11.91 37.87 11.19
CA ALA A 80 -11.89 37.92 9.72
C ALA A 80 -13.30 38.19 9.15
N PRO A 81 -13.47 39.08 8.15
CA PRO A 81 -14.79 39.45 7.62
C PRO A 81 -15.56 38.32 6.95
N SER A 82 -14.93 37.16 6.72
CA SER A 82 -15.60 35.96 6.29
C SER A 82 -16.46 35.26 7.36
N PHE A 83 -16.52 35.78 8.60
CA PHE A 83 -17.31 35.24 9.70
C PHE A 83 -18.80 35.15 9.34
N ALA A 84 -19.35 36.08 8.53
CA ALA A 84 -20.73 36.05 8.07
C ALA A 84 -21.06 34.78 7.23
N ALA A 85 -20.06 34.17 6.59
CA ALA A 85 -20.22 32.89 5.90
C ALA A 85 -20.22 31.69 6.85
N SER A 86 -19.53 31.78 8.00
CA SER A 86 -19.44 30.71 9.00
C SER A 86 -20.58 30.73 10.03
N PHE A 87 -21.15 31.91 10.26
CA PHE A 87 -22.27 32.17 11.16
C PHE A 87 -23.45 32.83 10.41
N PRO A 88 -24.01 32.16 9.36
CA PRO A 88 -24.87 32.84 8.38
C PRO A 88 -26.18 33.37 8.94
N ASP A 89 -26.67 32.84 10.04
CA ASP A 89 -27.96 33.23 10.67
C ASP A 89 -27.76 34.05 11.96
N ASN A 90 -26.53 34.05 12.50
CA ASN A 90 -26.21 34.69 13.79
C ASN A 90 -24.98 35.62 13.72
N TYR A 91 -24.59 36.08 12.51
CA TYR A 91 -23.38 36.88 12.37
C TYR A 91 -23.41 38.16 13.22
N GLY A 92 -24.57 38.81 13.41
CA GLY A 92 -24.72 39.99 14.28
C GLY A 92 -24.48 39.76 15.75
N LYS A 93 -24.52 38.48 16.18
CA LYS A 93 -24.32 38.08 17.59
C LYS A 93 -22.89 37.64 17.92
N VAL A 94 -22.03 37.53 16.89
CA VAL A 94 -20.61 37.10 17.06
C VAL A 94 -19.84 38.03 18.00
N PRO A 95 -19.95 39.37 17.92
CA PRO A 95 -19.25 40.24 18.86
C PRO A 95 -19.69 40.02 20.32
N THR A 96 -21.00 39.85 20.55
CA THR A 96 -21.54 39.58 21.89
C THR A 96 -21.02 38.23 22.43
N ALA A 97 -21.02 37.20 21.61
CA ALA A 97 -20.52 35.85 22.01
C ALA A 97 -19.04 35.92 22.40
N LEU A 98 -18.21 36.64 21.65
CA LEU A 98 -16.79 36.82 21.95
C LEU A 98 -16.55 37.61 23.23
N LYS A 99 -17.33 38.68 23.48
CA LYS A 99 -17.28 39.42 24.75
C LYS A 99 -17.67 38.49 25.94
N LYS A 100 -18.65 37.61 25.73
CA LYS A 100 -19.06 36.64 26.73
C LYS A 100 -17.98 35.58 27.01
N LEU A 101 -17.13 35.22 26.01
CA LEU A 101 -15.95 34.39 26.22
C LEU A 101 -14.86 35.04 27.07
N GLY A 102 -14.89 36.37 27.22
CA GLY A 102 -13.92 37.14 28.01
C GLY A 102 -13.00 38.08 27.21
N PHE A 103 -13.22 38.23 25.91
CA PHE A 103 -12.49 39.26 25.15
C PHE A 103 -12.94 40.66 25.58
N THR A 104 -11.97 41.55 25.85
CA THR A 104 -12.24 42.91 26.27
C THR A 104 -12.74 43.76 25.13
N ARG A 105 -12.30 43.46 23.91
CA ARG A 105 -12.72 44.15 22.67
C ARG A 105 -12.78 43.13 21.53
N VAL A 106 -13.68 43.38 20.59
CA VAL A 106 -13.88 42.57 19.39
C VAL A 106 -13.87 43.46 18.16
N ILE A 107 -12.85 43.39 17.35
CA ILE A 107 -12.57 44.29 16.22
C ILE A 107 -12.60 43.51 14.91
N GLU A 108 -13.07 44.11 13.85
CA GLU A 108 -13.09 43.48 12.53
C GLU A 108 -11.72 43.62 11.83
N THR A 109 -11.11 42.51 11.40
CA THR A 109 -9.81 42.49 10.69
C THR A 109 -9.88 43.27 9.37
N ALA A 110 -11.06 43.52 8.85
CA ALA A 110 -11.30 44.30 7.65
C ALA A 110 -10.64 45.74 7.68
N PHE A 111 -10.50 46.35 8.86
CA PHE A 111 -9.78 47.60 8.97
C PHE A 111 -8.29 47.45 8.61
N GLY A 112 -7.69 46.30 8.91
CA GLY A 112 -6.33 45.99 8.46
C GLY A 112 -6.20 45.94 6.93
N ALA A 113 -7.27 45.55 6.21
CA ALA A 113 -7.29 45.61 4.75
C ALA A 113 -7.37 47.04 4.24
N ASP A 114 -8.17 47.91 4.87
CA ASP A 114 -8.20 49.33 4.55
C ASP A 114 -6.83 50.01 4.79
N LEU A 115 -6.07 49.60 5.83
CA LEU A 115 -4.72 50.12 6.11
C LEU A 115 -3.72 49.85 5.00
N ILE A 116 -3.75 48.68 4.38
CA ILE A 116 -2.80 48.28 3.34
C ILE A 116 -3.23 48.67 1.93
N ALA A 117 -4.46 49.16 1.75
CA ALA A 117 -5.02 49.52 0.45
C ALA A 117 -4.13 50.49 -0.34
N ASN A 118 -3.64 51.55 0.30
CA ASN A 118 -2.77 52.53 -0.35
C ASN A 118 -1.44 51.93 -0.82
N ASN A 119 -0.84 51.00 -0.04
CA ASN A 119 0.38 50.31 -0.44
C ASN A 119 0.17 49.47 -1.70
N TYR A 120 -0.96 48.81 -1.81
CA TYR A 120 -1.30 48.05 -3.03
C TYR A 120 -1.63 48.96 -4.20
N MET A 121 -2.31 50.09 -3.97
CA MET A 121 -2.56 51.11 -5.00
C MET A 121 -1.25 51.63 -5.58
N ASP A 122 -0.28 52.00 -4.72
CA ASP A 122 1.04 52.44 -5.15
C ASP A 122 1.79 51.37 -5.95
N ILE A 123 1.67 50.11 -5.55
CA ILE A 123 2.27 48.97 -6.26
C ILE A 123 1.64 48.80 -7.64
N ILE A 124 0.32 48.82 -7.75
CA ILE A 124 -0.43 48.65 -9.00
C ILE A 124 -0.18 49.81 -9.98
N SER A 125 -0.10 51.04 -9.44
CA SER A 125 0.14 52.24 -10.24
C SER A 125 1.60 52.40 -10.68
N SER A 126 2.55 51.65 -10.08
CA SER A 126 3.97 51.76 -10.43
C SER A 126 4.26 51.04 -11.75
N GLU A 127 5.05 51.72 -12.62
CA GLU A 127 5.61 51.06 -13.80
C GLU A 127 6.68 50.05 -13.37
N LYS A 128 6.41 48.75 -13.48
CA LYS A 128 7.34 47.67 -13.18
C LYS A 128 7.43 46.71 -14.35
N GLU A 129 8.64 46.24 -14.63
CA GLU A 129 8.91 45.27 -15.69
C GLU A 129 8.48 43.84 -15.33
N LYS A 130 8.15 43.59 -14.05
CA LYS A 130 7.85 42.23 -13.55
C LYS A 130 6.46 42.18 -12.93
N THR A 131 5.74 41.08 -13.18
CA THR A 131 4.46 40.78 -12.53
C THR A 131 4.61 40.77 -11.01
N ILE A 132 3.81 41.58 -10.30
CA ILE A 132 3.75 41.52 -8.84
C ILE A 132 2.59 40.65 -8.40
N ILE A 133 2.86 39.76 -7.44
CA ILE A 133 1.90 38.80 -6.87
C ILE A 133 1.46 39.33 -5.49
N SER A 134 0.14 39.31 -5.22
CA SER A 134 -0.38 39.71 -3.92
C SER A 134 0.13 38.80 -2.81
N SER A 135 0.53 39.36 -1.66
CA SER A 135 1.01 38.64 -0.47
C SER A 135 -0.08 38.44 0.60
N ALA A 136 -1.33 38.70 0.24
CA ALA A 136 -2.47 38.67 1.15
C ALA A 136 -2.78 37.26 1.67
N CYS A 137 -2.57 36.23 0.83
CA CYS A 137 -2.81 34.83 1.15
C CYS A 137 -1.54 34.12 1.63
N PRO A 138 -1.41 33.71 2.92
CA PRO A 138 -0.20 33.10 3.44
C PRO A 138 0.10 31.73 2.79
N ALA A 139 -0.92 31.00 2.33
CA ALA A 139 -0.71 29.73 1.63
C ALA A 139 -0.05 29.93 0.25
N VAL A 140 -0.41 31.02 -0.47
CA VAL A 140 0.24 31.41 -1.74
C VAL A 140 1.69 31.83 -1.48
N VAL A 141 1.91 32.68 -0.48
CA VAL A 141 3.26 33.11 -0.09
C VAL A 141 4.14 31.89 0.24
N SER A 142 3.68 31.02 1.10
CA SER A 142 4.42 29.79 1.49
C SER A 142 4.65 28.87 0.29
N PHE A 143 3.69 28.76 -0.64
CA PHE A 143 3.84 27.95 -1.84
C PHE A 143 4.94 28.51 -2.76
N ILE A 144 4.98 29.83 -2.96
CA ILE A 144 6.00 30.51 -3.76
C ILE A 144 7.38 30.37 -3.09
N GLN A 145 7.50 30.65 -1.80
CA GLN A 145 8.76 30.53 -1.06
C GLN A 145 9.36 29.11 -1.14
N LYS A 146 8.49 28.07 -1.08
CA LYS A 146 8.92 26.66 -1.03
C LYS A 146 9.11 26.03 -2.41
N TYR A 147 8.38 26.47 -3.43
CA TYR A 147 8.35 25.77 -4.72
C TYR A 147 8.68 26.63 -5.93
N TYR A 148 8.69 27.95 -5.78
CA TYR A 148 8.98 28.90 -6.87
C TYR A 148 9.91 30.01 -6.37
N ALA A 149 11.11 29.60 -5.94
CA ALA A 149 12.12 30.50 -5.35
C ALA A 149 12.43 31.72 -6.23
N GLU A 150 12.36 31.54 -7.55
CA GLU A 150 12.54 32.58 -8.56
C GLU A 150 11.47 33.65 -8.53
N LEU A 151 10.25 33.35 -8.03
CA LEU A 151 9.14 34.30 -7.93
C LEU A 151 9.05 34.99 -6.55
N VAL A 152 9.90 34.64 -5.58
CA VAL A 152 9.90 35.33 -4.27
C VAL A 152 10.11 36.86 -4.41
N PRO A 153 10.97 37.38 -5.31
CA PRO A 153 11.10 38.81 -5.55
C PRO A 153 9.84 39.49 -6.13
N ASN A 154 8.92 38.71 -6.68
CA ASN A 154 7.66 39.16 -7.27
C ASN A 154 6.55 39.33 -6.22
N LEU A 155 6.72 38.83 -5.00
CA LEU A 155 5.74 38.98 -3.92
C LEU A 155 5.66 40.45 -3.50
N ALA A 156 4.44 40.99 -3.37
CA ALA A 156 4.19 42.31 -2.85
C ALA A 156 4.72 42.43 -1.42
N LYS A 157 5.64 43.37 -1.18
CA LYS A 157 6.31 43.55 0.12
C LYS A 157 5.41 44.22 1.15
N VAL A 158 4.19 43.70 1.31
CA VAL A 158 3.14 44.24 2.18
C VAL A 158 2.69 43.18 3.16
N VAL A 159 2.47 43.50 4.41
CA VAL A 159 1.90 42.63 5.41
C VAL A 159 0.44 42.26 5.10
N SER A 160 -0.05 41.15 5.65
CA SER A 160 -1.47 40.83 5.54
C SER A 160 -2.35 41.71 6.43
N PRO A 161 -3.68 41.79 6.17
CA PRO A 161 -4.62 42.55 7.00
C PRO A 161 -4.56 42.18 8.49
N MET A 162 -4.36 40.93 8.81
CA MET A 162 -4.19 40.43 10.18
C MET A 162 -3.02 41.11 10.88
N ILE A 163 -1.87 41.12 10.25
CA ILE A 163 -0.65 41.72 10.79
C ILE A 163 -0.74 43.26 10.79
N ALA A 164 -1.34 43.86 9.76
CA ALA A 164 -1.55 45.32 9.69
C ALA A 164 -2.38 45.79 10.88
N LEU A 165 -3.52 45.19 11.15
CA LEU A 165 -4.37 45.53 12.29
C LEU A 165 -3.66 45.27 13.62
N GLY A 166 -2.97 44.13 13.77
CA GLY A 166 -2.22 43.83 14.98
C GLY A 166 -1.15 44.85 15.31
N ARG A 167 -0.35 45.30 14.29
CA ARG A 167 0.63 46.37 14.44
C ARG A 167 -0.04 47.69 14.80
N TYR A 168 -1.18 48.03 14.18
CA TYR A 168 -1.94 49.26 14.50
C TYR A 168 -2.39 49.26 15.96
N LEU A 169 -2.96 48.18 16.46
CA LEU A 169 -3.46 48.08 17.83
C LEU A 169 -2.33 48.18 18.86
N LYS A 170 -1.21 47.48 18.66
CA LYS A 170 -0.05 47.53 19.57
C LYS A 170 0.60 48.93 19.58
N GLN A 171 0.75 49.54 18.40
CA GLN A 171 1.41 50.87 18.31
C GLN A 171 0.54 52.01 18.86
N ASN A 172 -0.78 52.03 18.60
CA ASN A 172 -1.63 53.18 18.90
C ASN A 172 -2.43 53.03 20.20
N GLN A 173 -2.47 51.86 20.81
CA GLN A 173 -3.30 51.63 21.99
C GLN A 173 -2.51 51.15 23.21
N ASN A 174 -1.86 50.00 23.11
CA ASN A 174 -1.03 49.44 24.16
C ASN A 174 -0.16 48.29 23.59
N GLU A 175 1.15 48.34 23.85
CA GLU A 175 2.09 47.30 23.41
C GLU A 175 1.83 45.93 24.09
N ASP A 176 1.26 45.94 25.31
CA ASP A 176 0.97 44.70 26.10
C ASP A 176 -0.33 44.02 25.69
N LEU A 177 -1.08 44.52 24.69
CA LEU A 177 -2.30 43.90 24.22
C LEU A 177 -2.04 42.45 23.74
N LYS A 178 -2.88 41.53 24.18
CA LYS A 178 -2.91 40.14 23.70
C LYS A 178 -3.91 40.06 22.54
N ILE A 179 -3.41 39.81 21.35
CA ILE A 179 -4.21 39.82 20.12
C ILE A 179 -4.46 38.40 19.66
N VAL A 180 -5.74 38.02 19.60
CA VAL A 180 -6.19 36.75 19.07
C VAL A 180 -6.87 36.96 17.72
N PHE A 181 -6.31 36.39 16.65
CA PHE A 181 -6.97 36.44 15.34
C PHE A 181 -7.93 35.25 15.22
N ILE A 182 -9.13 35.49 14.72
CA ILE A 182 -10.17 34.48 14.51
C ILE A 182 -10.59 34.53 13.03
N GLY A 183 -10.46 33.38 12.33
CA GLY A 183 -10.75 33.33 10.91
C GLY A 183 -10.82 31.94 10.27
N PRO A 184 -11.03 31.86 8.95
CA PRO A 184 -11.26 30.61 8.24
C PRO A 184 -9.98 29.87 7.85
N CYS A 185 -8.80 30.44 8.11
CA CYS A 185 -7.56 30.09 7.42
C CYS A 185 -6.54 29.46 8.36
N VAL A 186 -6.16 28.19 8.07
CA VAL A 186 -5.12 27.46 8.82
C VAL A 186 -3.72 28.07 8.59
N ALA A 187 -3.45 28.59 7.37
CA ALA A 187 -2.16 29.18 7.04
C ALA A 187 -1.87 30.46 7.85
N LYS A 188 -2.86 31.09 8.48
CA LYS A 188 -2.68 32.22 9.38
C LYS A 188 -1.94 31.82 10.68
N LYS A 189 -2.08 30.57 11.13
CA LYS A 189 -1.30 30.01 12.25
C LYS A 189 0.20 29.98 11.91
N HIS A 190 0.53 29.68 10.64
CA HIS A 190 1.91 29.71 10.16
C HIS A 190 2.42 31.13 10.02
N GLU A 191 1.61 32.03 9.45
CA GLU A 191 1.99 33.44 9.28
C GLU A 191 2.28 34.13 10.62
N ALA A 192 1.49 33.88 11.66
CA ALA A 192 1.69 34.51 12.98
C ALA A 192 3.04 34.09 13.64
N LYS A 193 3.59 32.95 13.24
CA LYS A 193 4.88 32.41 13.75
C LYS A 193 6.09 32.79 12.88
N ASP A 194 5.86 33.43 11.72
CA ASP A 194 6.92 33.86 10.82
C ASP A 194 7.80 34.93 11.48
N GLU A 195 9.13 34.80 11.37
CA GLU A 195 10.11 35.68 12.04
C GLU A 195 9.90 37.16 11.81
N ASP A 196 9.50 37.57 10.57
CA ASP A 196 9.32 38.98 10.19
C ASP A 196 8.10 39.63 10.85
N VAL A 197 7.16 38.86 11.36
CA VAL A 197 5.89 39.30 11.93
C VAL A 197 5.55 38.67 13.29
N SER A 198 6.45 37.88 13.83
CA SER A 198 6.28 37.25 15.13
C SER A 198 6.07 38.27 16.24
N GLY A 199 5.30 37.88 17.26
CA GLY A 199 4.98 38.77 18.39
C GLY A 199 3.90 39.82 18.10
N VAL A 200 3.39 39.94 16.85
CA VAL A 200 2.26 40.82 16.53
C VAL A 200 0.93 40.20 16.93
N ILE A 201 0.76 38.92 16.66
CA ILE A 201 -0.43 38.10 17.00
C ILE A 201 -0.03 37.05 18.02
N ASP A 202 -0.76 36.95 19.13
CA ASP A 202 -0.43 36.08 20.25
C ASP A 202 -1.07 34.67 20.08
N SER A 203 -2.24 34.56 19.41
CA SER A 203 -2.89 33.29 19.07
C SER A 203 -3.75 33.43 17.81
N VAL A 204 -3.94 32.31 17.11
CA VAL A 204 -4.79 32.22 15.90
C VAL A 204 -5.79 31.11 16.07
N LEU A 205 -7.06 31.45 16.17
CA LEU A 205 -8.18 30.51 16.18
C LEU A 205 -8.82 30.38 14.80
N THR A 206 -9.22 29.19 14.46
CA THR A 206 -10.12 28.94 13.34
C THR A 206 -11.58 29.13 13.78
N PHE A 207 -12.52 29.30 12.83
CA PHE A 207 -13.95 29.37 13.20
C PHE A 207 -14.47 28.07 13.80
N THR A 208 -13.90 26.93 13.43
CA THR A 208 -14.22 25.63 14.03
C THR A 208 -13.79 25.58 15.50
N GLU A 209 -12.56 26.02 15.80
CA GLU A 209 -12.07 26.13 17.17
C GLU A 209 -12.92 27.12 18.01
N LEU A 210 -13.35 28.23 17.38
CA LEU A 210 -14.23 29.20 18.06
C LEU A 210 -15.59 28.58 18.43
N LYS A 211 -16.19 27.81 17.53
CA LYS A 211 -17.45 27.10 17.83
C LYS A 211 -17.26 26.10 18.98
N GLU A 212 -16.15 25.36 18.98
CA GLU A 212 -15.79 24.46 20.07
C GLU A 212 -15.65 25.18 21.40
N MET A 213 -15.05 26.39 21.42
CA MET A 213 -14.99 27.23 22.62
C MET A 213 -16.38 27.70 23.08
N PHE A 214 -17.29 28.03 22.16
CA PHE A 214 -18.68 28.37 22.50
C PHE A 214 -19.39 27.19 23.16
N ASP A 215 -19.22 25.98 22.60
CA ASP A 215 -19.79 24.77 23.14
C ASP A 215 -19.24 24.44 24.55
N HIS A 216 -17.93 24.54 24.76
CA HIS A 216 -17.27 24.33 26.06
C HIS A 216 -17.77 25.31 27.13
N GLN A 217 -18.08 26.54 26.77
CA GLN A 217 -18.56 27.58 27.67
C GLN A 217 -20.12 27.66 27.74
N SER A 218 -20.80 26.75 27.05
CA SER A 218 -22.26 26.72 26.95
C SER A 218 -22.85 28.06 26.48
N ILE A 219 -22.17 28.70 25.49
CA ILE A 219 -22.65 29.93 24.88
C ILE A 219 -23.61 29.59 23.75
N ASN A 220 -24.91 29.75 24.01
CA ASN A 220 -25.92 29.58 22.98
C ASN A 220 -26.09 30.88 22.18
N MET A 221 -25.70 30.87 20.91
CA MET A 221 -25.78 32.03 20.03
C MET A 221 -27.23 32.52 19.84
N ASP A 222 -28.24 31.66 19.89
CA ASP A 222 -29.64 32.02 19.66
C ASP A 222 -30.20 32.91 20.76
N GLU A 223 -29.67 32.81 21.98
CA GLU A 223 -30.08 33.57 23.15
C GLU A 223 -29.41 34.94 23.31
N LEU A 224 -28.40 35.22 22.44
CA LEU A 224 -27.65 36.46 22.52
C LEU A 224 -28.34 37.59 21.77
N GLU A 225 -28.13 38.82 22.26
CA GLU A 225 -28.45 40.04 21.50
C GLU A 225 -27.37 40.37 20.48
N GLU A 226 -27.76 41.00 19.39
CA GLU A 226 -26.83 41.53 18.40
C GLU A 226 -26.05 42.71 18.94
N SER A 227 -24.80 42.83 18.54
CA SER A 227 -23.98 44.00 18.82
C SER A 227 -23.00 44.29 17.67
N ASP A 228 -22.58 45.54 17.57
CA ASP A 228 -21.56 45.91 16.61
C ASP A 228 -20.15 45.57 17.11
N PHE A 229 -19.22 45.44 16.16
CA PHE A 229 -17.79 45.36 16.46
C PHE A 229 -17.32 46.68 17.10
N ASP A 230 -16.28 46.58 17.92
CA ASP A 230 -15.59 47.73 18.46
C ASP A 230 -14.70 48.36 17.38
N GLY A 231 -14.50 49.69 17.43
CA GLY A 231 -13.60 50.36 16.49
C GLY A 231 -12.12 50.00 16.67
N PRO A 232 -11.28 50.24 15.66
CA PRO A 232 -11.59 51.05 14.47
C PRO A 232 -12.46 50.29 13.45
N TYR A 233 -13.39 51.05 12.85
CA TYR A 233 -14.34 50.49 11.88
C TYR A 233 -13.75 50.43 10.48
N ALA A 234 -14.09 49.40 9.72
CA ALA A 234 -13.66 49.19 8.35
C ALA A 234 -14.71 49.65 7.33
N MET A 235 -14.26 50.05 6.16
CA MET A 235 -15.11 50.32 5.00
C MET A 235 -15.03 49.18 3.99
N MET A 236 -14.37 49.40 2.85
CA MET A 236 -14.30 48.41 1.76
C MET A 236 -13.42 47.21 2.08
N GLY A 237 -12.58 47.27 3.12
CA GLY A 237 -11.83 46.14 3.61
C GLY A 237 -12.71 44.92 3.98
N LYS A 238 -14.01 45.12 4.24
CA LYS A 238 -15.00 44.04 4.45
C LYS A 238 -15.16 43.14 3.23
N ALA A 239 -14.83 43.62 2.00
CA ALA A 239 -14.89 42.85 0.77
C ALA A 239 -13.68 41.89 0.58
N TYR A 240 -12.63 42.04 1.38
CA TYR A 240 -11.36 41.31 1.25
C TYR A 240 -11.47 39.77 1.20
N PRO A 241 -12.46 39.10 1.84
CA PRO A 241 -12.60 37.64 1.76
C PRO A 241 -13.12 37.13 0.41
N LEU A 242 -13.59 38.00 -0.47
CA LEU A 242 -14.10 37.70 -1.80
C LEU A 242 -13.00 37.84 -2.85
N ALA A 243 -13.10 37.10 -3.97
CA ALA A 243 -12.22 37.29 -5.11
C ALA A 243 -12.28 38.76 -5.63
N GLY A 244 -11.13 39.36 -5.89
CA GLY A 244 -11.04 40.78 -6.26
C GLY A 244 -11.35 41.73 -5.13
N GLY A 245 -11.58 41.24 -3.90
CA GLY A 245 -11.88 42.10 -2.74
C GLY A 245 -10.73 43.04 -2.39
N LEU A 246 -9.48 42.64 -2.62
CA LEU A 246 -8.31 43.50 -2.49
C LEU A 246 -8.44 44.71 -3.44
N LEU A 247 -8.76 44.49 -4.69
CA LEU A 247 -8.91 45.54 -5.69
C LEU A 247 -10.03 46.51 -5.32
N LYS A 248 -11.14 46.02 -4.75
CA LYS A 248 -12.23 46.88 -4.26
C LYS A 248 -11.81 47.78 -3.11
N THR A 249 -10.80 47.42 -2.32
CA THR A 249 -10.26 48.29 -1.27
C THR A 249 -9.38 49.41 -1.83
N THR A 250 -8.82 49.25 -3.03
CA THR A 250 -7.94 50.22 -3.71
C THR A 250 -8.67 51.14 -4.68
N ASP A 251 -10.00 51.03 -4.81
CA ASP A 251 -10.81 51.72 -5.83
C ASP A 251 -10.34 51.47 -7.29
N VAL A 252 -9.52 50.44 -7.51
CA VAL A 252 -9.09 50.01 -8.86
C VAL A 252 -10.21 49.15 -9.46
N THR A 253 -10.65 49.56 -10.65
CA THR A 253 -11.66 48.83 -11.40
C THR A 253 -11.01 47.66 -12.15
N ASP A 254 -11.58 46.46 -11.97
CA ASP A 254 -11.22 45.26 -12.74
C ASP A 254 -11.95 45.33 -14.10
N ASP A 255 -11.25 45.77 -15.15
CA ASP A 255 -11.77 45.73 -16.50
C ASP A 255 -11.26 44.45 -17.16
N ILE A 256 -12.19 43.61 -17.62
CA ILE A 256 -11.89 42.31 -18.31
C ILE A 256 -10.97 42.53 -19.53
N LEU A 257 -10.94 43.71 -20.10
CA LEU A 257 -10.09 44.02 -21.25
C LEU A 257 -8.70 44.56 -20.85
N GLU A 258 -8.49 44.87 -19.57
CA GLU A 258 -7.17 45.28 -19.07
C GLU A 258 -6.31 44.04 -18.79
N LYS A 259 -5.25 43.86 -19.56
CA LYS A 259 -4.25 42.80 -19.38
C LYS A 259 -3.39 42.94 -18.13
N ASP A 260 -3.46 44.09 -17.48
CA ASP A 260 -2.54 44.49 -16.43
C ASP A 260 -2.84 43.89 -15.07
N ILE A 261 -4.09 43.47 -14.83
CA ILE A 261 -4.53 42.90 -13.55
C ILE A 261 -5.23 41.58 -13.77
N ILE A 262 -4.81 40.54 -13.01
CA ILE A 262 -5.42 39.21 -13.03
C ILE A 262 -5.88 38.86 -11.64
N VAL A 263 -7.14 38.43 -11.49
CA VAL A 263 -7.70 37.91 -10.26
C VAL A 263 -7.86 36.39 -10.38
N VAL A 264 -7.26 35.66 -9.45
CA VAL A 264 -7.28 34.18 -9.45
C VAL A 264 -7.67 33.65 -8.10
N GLU A 265 -8.62 32.71 -8.09
CA GLU A 265 -9.04 31.98 -6.89
C GLU A 265 -9.19 30.48 -7.16
N GLY A 266 -8.97 29.69 -6.13
CA GLY A 266 -9.08 28.24 -6.17
C GLY A 266 -7.78 27.50 -6.55
N LYS A 267 -7.51 26.44 -5.84
CA LYS A 267 -6.26 25.66 -5.89
C LYS A 267 -5.75 25.41 -7.32
N LYS A 268 -6.60 24.87 -8.20
CA LYS A 268 -6.19 24.48 -9.55
C LYS A 268 -5.71 25.66 -10.37
N LYS A 269 -6.51 26.72 -10.43
CA LYS A 269 -6.16 27.93 -11.18
C LYS A 269 -4.93 28.64 -10.61
N VAL A 270 -4.75 28.60 -9.27
CA VAL A 270 -3.57 29.18 -8.60
C VAL A 270 -2.29 28.44 -8.98
N LEU A 271 -2.33 27.11 -9.08
CA LEU A 271 -1.17 26.34 -9.53
C LEU A 271 -0.83 26.65 -10.99
N GLU A 272 -1.84 26.71 -11.86
CA GLU A 272 -1.68 27.05 -13.28
C GLU A 272 -1.09 28.45 -13.46
N ILE A 273 -1.63 29.48 -12.82
CA ILE A 273 -1.15 30.87 -13.00
C ILE A 273 0.27 31.07 -12.48
N ILE A 274 0.64 30.45 -11.35
CA ILE A 274 2.00 30.55 -10.80
C ILE A 274 3.00 29.90 -11.75
N GLU A 275 2.65 28.77 -12.36
CA GLU A 275 3.48 28.12 -13.36
C GLU A 275 3.66 28.96 -14.61
N GLU A 276 2.57 29.57 -15.13
CA GLU A 276 2.61 30.46 -16.29
C GLU A 276 3.42 31.75 -16.05
N ILE A 277 3.34 32.31 -14.84
CA ILE A 277 4.18 33.46 -14.43
C ILE A 277 5.66 33.03 -14.35
N SER A 278 5.95 31.86 -13.76
CA SER A 278 7.31 31.32 -13.64
C SER A 278 7.96 31.08 -15.01
N ASN A 279 7.15 30.65 -15.99
CA ASN A 279 7.59 30.42 -17.37
C ASN A 279 7.63 31.70 -18.24
N ASN A 280 7.31 32.90 -17.67
CA ASN A 280 7.20 34.16 -18.37
C ASN A 280 6.20 34.18 -19.53
N HIS A 281 5.13 33.38 -19.45
CA HIS A 281 4.07 33.34 -20.46
C HIS A 281 3.02 34.42 -20.23
N ILE A 282 3.02 35.04 -19.03
CA ILE A 282 2.07 36.09 -18.62
C ILE A 282 2.82 37.35 -18.22
N ASN A 283 2.38 38.49 -18.75
CA ASN A 283 2.93 39.81 -18.51
C ASN A 283 1.88 40.74 -17.84
N ALA A 284 1.17 40.27 -16.82
CA ALA A 284 0.32 41.12 -16.01
C ALA A 284 1.18 41.99 -15.07
N LYS A 285 0.78 43.22 -14.81
CA LYS A 285 1.46 44.09 -13.82
C LYS A 285 1.22 43.56 -12.39
N PHE A 286 -0.01 43.14 -12.13
CA PHE A 286 -0.41 42.69 -10.80
C PHE A 286 -1.31 41.44 -10.88
N THR A 287 -1.12 40.51 -9.95
CA THR A 287 -1.97 39.33 -9.83
C THR A 287 -2.48 39.21 -8.39
N ASP A 288 -3.80 39.31 -8.20
CA ASP A 288 -4.46 39.05 -6.93
C ASP A 288 -4.81 37.57 -6.83
N ILE A 289 -4.18 36.84 -5.89
CA ILE A 289 -4.27 35.40 -5.80
C ILE A 289 -4.78 34.96 -4.43
N LEU A 290 -5.88 34.18 -4.42
CA LEU A 290 -6.39 33.50 -3.25
C LEU A 290 -6.35 31.98 -3.46
N PHE A 291 -5.66 31.24 -2.56
CA PHE A 291 -5.49 29.80 -2.69
C PHE A 291 -6.81 29.00 -2.60
N CYS A 292 -7.75 29.48 -1.78
CA CYS A 292 -9.13 29.00 -1.71
C CYS A 292 -10.01 29.76 -2.70
N GLU A 293 -11.23 29.29 -2.96
CA GLU A 293 -12.27 30.04 -3.69
C GLU A 293 -12.82 31.14 -2.77
N GLY A 294 -12.06 32.24 -2.64
CA GLY A 294 -12.25 33.25 -1.59
C GLY A 294 -11.97 32.70 -0.18
N CYS A 295 -11.74 33.58 0.78
CA CYS A 295 -11.61 33.18 2.20
C CYS A 295 -12.92 32.57 2.74
N ILE A 296 -14.05 32.83 2.08
CA ILE A 296 -15.37 32.23 2.37
C ILE A 296 -15.45 30.72 2.11
N SER A 297 -14.45 30.16 1.43
CA SER A 297 -14.29 28.72 1.18
C SER A 297 -13.07 28.13 1.89
N GLY A 298 -12.53 28.84 2.89
CA GLY A 298 -11.42 28.39 3.69
C GLY A 298 -11.68 27.04 4.40
N PRO A 299 -10.62 26.31 4.78
CA PRO A 299 -10.74 24.96 5.34
C PRO A 299 -11.49 24.89 6.68
N ALA A 300 -11.58 26.01 7.40
CA ALA A 300 -12.29 26.11 8.67
C ALA A 300 -13.61 26.92 8.56
N ILE A 301 -14.19 27.02 7.39
CA ILE A 301 -15.58 27.43 7.20
C ILE A 301 -16.45 26.19 7.40
N ASP A 302 -17.21 26.19 8.47
CA ASP A 302 -18.10 25.11 8.87
C ASP A 302 -19.56 25.54 8.70
N THR A 303 -20.11 25.30 7.50
CA THR A 303 -21.50 25.60 7.14
C THR A 303 -21.97 24.68 6.02
N THR A 304 -23.25 24.38 5.97
CA THR A 304 -23.90 23.61 4.90
C THR A 304 -24.12 24.42 3.61
N LEU A 305 -23.96 25.74 3.67
CA LEU A 305 -24.15 26.63 2.53
C LEU A 305 -23.11 26.38 1.43
N ASN A 306 -23.57 26.40 0.18
CA ASN A 306 -22.68 26.35 -0.98
C ASN A 306 -21.92 27.69 -1.17
N TYR A 307 -20.97 27.73 -2.12
CA TYR A 307 -20.15 28.90 -2.41
C TYR A 307 -20.98 30.18 -2.65
N TYR A 308 -22.04 30.09 -3.47
CA TYR A 308 -22.84 31.25 -3.86
C TYR A 308 -23.66 31.81 -2.68
N ALA A 309 -24.24 30.95 -1.87
CA ALA A 309 -24.98 31.35 -0.69
C ALA A 309 -24.05 31.99 0.37
N ARG A 310 -22.86 31.44 0.57
CA ARG A 310 -21.85 32.03 1.45
C ARG A 310 -21.43 33.45 0.97
N ARG A 311 -21.20 33.59 -0.33
CA ARG A 311 -20.86 34.83 -0.96
C ARG A 311 -21.97 35.88 -0.78
N GLU A 312 -23.22 35.50 -0.95
CA GLU A 312 -24.38 36.36 -0.75
C GLU A 312 -24.48 36.84 0.70
N LYS A 313 -24.31 35.94 1.69
CA LYS A 313 -24.33 36.32 3.13
C LYS A 313 -23.25 37.38 3.42
N VAL A 314 -22.04 37.24 2.90
CA VAL A 314 -20.97 38.22 3.11
C VAL A 314 -21.28 39.55 2.39
N ILE A 315 -21.84 39.54 1.17
CA ILE A 315 -22.25 40.76 0.45
C ILE A 315 -23.35 41.48 1.22
N ASN A 316 -24.34 40.77 1.73
CA ASN A 316 -25.42 41.36 2.52
C ASN A 316 -24.85 42.04 3.79
N TYR A 317 -23.99 41.35 4.53
CA TYR A 317 -23.26 41.92 5.66
C TYR A 317 -22.51 43.23 5.29
N ILE A 318 -21.77 43.23 4.16
CA ILE A 318 -21.05 44.41 3.69
C ILE A 318 -22.03 45.55 3.44
N ASN A 319 -23.09 45.32 2.69
CA ASN A 319 -24.08 46.36 2.31
C ASN A 319 -24.81 46.93 3.52
N GLU A 320 -25.11 46.12 4.52
CA GLU A 320 -25.74 46.57 5.77
C GLU A 320 -24.80 47.46 6.57
N LYS A 321 -23.53 47.10 6.69
CA LYS A 321 -22.60 47.78 7.61
C LYS A 321 -21.78 48.89 6.98
N ILE A 322 -21.60 48.95 5.67
CA ILE A 322 -20.75 49.96 5.04
C ILE A 322 -21.30 51.40 5.21
N ASN A 323 -22.63 51.53 5.22
CA ASN A 323 -23.31 52.84 5.36
C ASN A 323 -23.43 53.28 6.81
N THR A 324 -23.15 52.45 7.79
CA THR A 324 -23.20 52.80 9.23
C THR A 324 -21.91 53.40 9.73
N VAL A 325 -20.80 53.31 8.94
CA VAL A 325 -19.47 53.81 9.32
C VAL A 325 -19.35 55.30 9.10
N ASP A 326 -19.01 56.07 10.15
CA ASP A 326 -18.67 57.48 9.99
C ASP A 326 -17.34 57.61 9.24
N ARG A 327 -17.44 58.13 8.02
CA ARG A 327 -16.28 58.34 7.13
C ARG A 327 -15.23 59.28 7.72
N ARG A 328 -15.59 60.22 8.59
CA ARG A 328 -14.65 61.16 9.24
C ARG A 328 -13.80 60.41 10.26
N VAL A 329 -14.44 59.60 11.08
CA VAL A 329 -13.75 58.76 12.07
C VAL A 329 -12.84 57.76 11.36
N TRP A 330 -13.32 57.07 10.29
CA TRP A 330 -12.53 56.19 9.49
C TRP A 330 -11.28 56.87 8.88
N LYS A 331 -11.42 58.01 8.25
CA LYS A 331 -10.29 58.78 7.71
C LYS A 331 -9.32 59.20 8.82
N SER A 332 -9.79 59.61 9.99
CA SER A 332 -8.95 59.93 11.15
C SER A 332 -8.09 58.73 11.59
N ASN A 333 -8.71 57.54 11.67
CA ASN A 333 -7.99 56.32 12.04
C ASN A 333 -6.93 55.93 11.00
N LEU A 334 -7.22 56.08 9.70
CA LEU A 334 -6.23 55.88 8.63
C LEU A 334 -5.09 56.88 8.71
N TYR A 335 -5.40 58.14 9.00
CA TYR A 335 -4.39 59.18 9.16
C TYR A 335 -3.46 58.92 10.34
N ASN A 336 -3.98 58.43 11.46
CA ASN A 336 -3.19 58.03 12.63
C ASN A 336 -2.28 56.83 12.31
N ALA A 337 -2.67 55.98 11.37
CA ALA A 337 -1.91 54.80 10.94
C ALA A 337 -0.79 55.10 9.91
N ARG A 338 -0.69 56.35 9.37
CA ARG A 338 0.23 56.70 8.28
C ARG A 338 1.72 56.44 8.55
N LYS A 339 2.13 56.32 9.80
CA LYS A 339 3.50 56.02 10.23
C LYS A 339 3.70 54.50 10.54
N LEU A 340 2.66 53.72 10.36
CA LEU A 340 2.73 52.27 10.64
C LEU A 340 3.64 51.55 9.63
N ASN A 341 4.55 50.74 10.11
CA ASN A 341 5.35 49.90 9.23
C ASN A 341 4.50 48.75 8.66
N LEU A 342 4.10 48.87 7.41
CA LEU A 342 3.32 47.86 6.69
C LEU A 342 4.19 47.00 5.75
N TYR A 343 5.51 47.16 5.81
CA TYR A 343 6.47 46.41 5.03
C TYR A 343 6.69 45.01 5.60
N ARG A 344 6.89 44.04 4.71
CA ARG A 344 7.31 42.66 4.99
C ARG A 344 8.29 42.18 3.92
N SER A 345 9.31 41.48 4.32
CA SER A 345 10.20 40.71 3.42
C SER A 345 9.82 39.26 3.35
N PHE A 346 10.26 38.60 2.30
CA PHE A 346 10.03 37.17 2.12
C PHE A 346 11.36 36.46 1.81
N LYS A 347 11.65 35.39 2.56
CA LYS A 347 12.85 34.59 2.39
C LYS A 347 12.54 33.39 1.49
N VAL A 348 13.53 32.95 0.73
CA VAL A 348 13.45 31.68 -0.03
C VAL A 348 13.58 30.51 0.94
N ASP A 349 12.67 29.54 0.86
CA ASP A 349 12.69 28.27 1.59
C ASP A 349 12.46 27.12 0.59
N ASN A 350 13.44 26.88 -0.30
CA ASN A 350 13.27 25.96 -1.41
C ASN A 350 13.19 24.51 -0.97
N GLN A 351 12.02 23.90 -1.12
CA GLN A 351 11.71 22.52 -0.80
C GLN A 351 11.54 21.63 -2.06
N ARG A 352 11.88 22.15 -3.26
CA ARG A 352 11.88 21.33 -4.47
C ARG A 352 12.93 20.23 -4.38
N ARG A 353 12.52 18.98 -4.55
CA ARG A 353 13.43 17.85 -4.70
C ARG A 353 13.80 17.67 -6.18
N PRO A 354 15.05 17.29 -6.49
CA PRO A 354 15.46 17.06 -7.88
C PRO A 354 14.56 16.02 -8.55
N TYR A 355 14.36 16.17 -9.84
CA TYR A 355 13.61 15.18 -10.60
C TYR A 355 14.50 13.93 -10.79
N PRO A 356 14.00 12.72 -10.54
CA PRO A 356 14.78 11.50 -10.68
C PRO A 356 15.12 11.23 -12.17
N SER A 357 16.20 10.48 -12.41
CA SER A 357 16.56 10.09 -13.77
C SER A 357 15.54 9.14 -14.40
N GLU A 358 15.51 9.08 -15.74
CA GLU A 358 14.62 8.19 -16.49
C GLU A 358 14.85 6.72 -16.15
N GLU A 359 16.11 6.33 -15.92
CA GLU A 359 16.49 4.98 -15.52
C GLU A 359 15.87 4.64 -14.17
N LYS A 360 15.94 5.56 -13.20
CA LYS A 360 15.37 5.36 -11.86
C LYS A 360 13.84 5.25 -11.91
N ILE A 361 13.18 6.05 -12.73
CA ILE A 361 11.73 5.97 -12.93
C ILE A 361 11.35 4.60 -13.53
N LYS A 362 12.05 4.14 -14.56
CA LYS A 362 11.81 2.83 -15.18
C LYS A 362 12.06 1.67 -14.21
N GLU A 363 13.12 1.76 -13.42
CA GLU A 363 13.41 0.75 -12.37
C GLU A 363 12.23 0.61 -11.39
N ILE A 364 11.70 1.73 -10.90
CA ILE A 364 10.57 1.74 -9.96
C ILE A 364 9.29 1.24 -10.64
N LEU A 365 9.03 1.62 -11.88
CA LEU A 365 7.89 1.11 -12.65
C LEU A 365 7.97 -0.41 -12.78
N ALA A 366 9.15 -0.96 -13.12
CA ALA A 366 9.39 -2.39 -13.21
C ALA A 366 9.16 -3.11 -11.85
N GLN A 367 9.60 -2.51 -10.74
CA GLN A 367 9.36 -3.04 -9.39
C GLN A 367 7.88 -3.10 -9.01
N THR A 368 7.02 -2.35 -9.69
CA THR A 368 5.55 -2.38 -9.52
C THR A 368 4.83 -3.07 -10.67
N GLY A 369 5.52 -3.98 -11.39
CA GLY A 369 4.95 -4.79 -12.47
C GLY A 369 4.65 -4.03 -13.77
N LYS A 370 5.31 -2.87 -14.00
CA LYS A 370 5.09 -2.04 -15.19
C LYS A 370 6.36 -2.02 -16.05
N PHE A 371 6.44 -2.94 -16.99
CA PHE A 371 7.60 -3.11 -17.87
C PHE A 371 7.47 -2.36 -19.19
N THR A 372 6.24 -2.12 -19.64
CA THR A 372 5.93 -1.42 -20.89
C THR A 372 4.91 -0.30 -20.67
N PRO A 373 4.81 0.69 -21.55
CA PRO A 373 3.78 1.74 -21.45
C PRO A 373 2.33 1.21 -21.42
N LYS A 374 2.07 -0.01 -21.91
CA LYS A 374 0.76 -0.64 -21.87
C LYS A 374 0.36 -1.09 -20.45
N ASP A 375 1.35 -1.35 -19.60
CA ASP A 375 1.13 -1.77 -18.21
C ASP A 375 0.82 -0.56 -17.30
N GLU A 376 1.03 0.66 -17.81
CA GLU A 376 0.76 1.90 -17.10
C GLU A 376 -0.74 2.26 -17.19
N LEU A 377 -1.55 1.70 -16.29
CA LEU A 377 -3.01 1.89 -16.28
C LEU A 377 -3.44 3.34 -15.99
N ASN A 378 -2.59 4.14 -15.35
CA ASN A 378 -2.87 5.53 -14.96
C ASN A 378 -4.21 5.71 -14.23
N CYS A 379 -4.60 4.74 -13.39
CA CYS A 379 -5.92 4.66 -12.76
C CYS A 379 -6.12 5.65 -11.61
N GLY A 380 -5.07 6.30 -11.11
CA GLY A 380 -5.10 7.27 -10.02
C GLY A 380 -5.44 6.72 -8.62
N ALA A 381 -5.63 5.40 -8.46
CA ALA A 381 -6.02 4.78 -7.17
C ALA A 381 -4.99 5.03 -6.06
N CYS A 382 -3.69 5.08 -6.39
CA CYS A 382 -2.59 5.39 -5.47
C CYS A 382 -2.54 6.87 -5.04
N GLY A 383 -3.40 7.73 -5.60
CA GLY A 383 -3.42 9.17 -5.32
C GLY A 383 -2.57 10.02 -6.28
N TYR A 384 -1.90 9.40 -7.24
CA TYR A 384 -1.14 10.09 -8.29
C TYR A 384 -1.84 9.96 -9.64
N PRO A 385 -1.86 11.01 -10.49
CA PRO A 385 -2.58 11.01 -11.77
C PRO A 385 -2.08 9.96 -12.74
N THR A 386 -0.76 9.72 -12.77
CA THR A 386 -0.12 8.77 -13.67
C THR A 386 0.79 7.79 -12.91
N CYS A 387 1.01 6.61 -13.49
CA CYS A 387 1.98 5.64 -12.95
C CYS A 387 3.40 6.21 -12.91
N ARG A 388 3.73 7.10 -13.85
CA ARG A 388 5.02 7.78 -13.90
C ARG A 388 5.19 8.78 -12.76
N GLU A 389 4.19 9.60 -12.46
CA GLU A 389 4.21 10.52 -11.31
C GLU A 389 4.28 9.77 -9.98
N TYR A 390 3.60 8.63 -9.89
CA TYR A 390 3.72 7.74 -8.76
C TYR A 390 5.14 7.19 -8.59
N ALA A 391 5.81 6.75 -9.68
CA ALA A 391 7.20 6.32 -9.64
C ALA A 391 8.15 7.45 -9.21
N VAL A 392 7.90 8.68 -9.69
CA VAL A 392 8.62 9.88 -9.24
C VAL A 392 8.42 10.12 -7.73
N ALA A 393 7.21 9.91 -7.23
CA ALA A 393 6.89 10.06 -5.81
C ALA A 393 7.64 9.01 -4.95
N ILE A 394 7.71 7.76 -5.39
CA ILE A 394 8.51 6.71 -4.72
C ILE A 394 9.99 7.11 -4.72
N ALA A 395 10.52 7.55 -5.87
CA ALA A 395 11.92 7.98 -5.96
C ALA A 395 12.25 9.17 -5.04
N LYS A 396 11.25 9.95 -4.64
CA LYS A 396 11.35 11.09 -3.72
C LYS A 396 10.95 10.74 -2.28
N ASP A 397 10.81 9.46 -1.92
CA ASP A 397 10.37 8.99 -0.59
C ASP A 397 9.05 9.60 -0.13
N LEU A 398 8.11 9.77 -1.05
CA LEU A 398 6.76 10.29 -0.77
C LEU A 398 5.68 9.21 -0.84
N ALA A 399 5.98 8.07 -1.46
CA ALA A 399 5.06 6.97 -1.69
C ALA A 399 5.72 5.61 -1.47
N GLU A 400 4.92 4.59 -1.15
CA GLU A 400 5.32 3.19 -1.01
C GLU A 400 4.76 2.37 -2.18
N LYS A 401 5.41 1.24 -2.52
CA LYS A 401 5.00 0.35 -3.63
C LYS A 401 3.59 -0.23 -3.42
N GLU A 402 3.23 -0.44 -2.16
CA GLU A 402 1.96 -1.03 -1.72
C GLU A 402 0.76 -0.09 -1.93
N MET A 403 1.00 1.18 -2.28
CA MET A 403 -0.07 2.10 -2.68
C MET A 403 -0.67 1.77 -4.05
N CYS A 404 0.06 1.04 -4.91
CA CYS A 404 -0.44 0.61 -6.21
C CYS A 404 -1.41 -0.56 -6.06
N LEU A 405 -2.71 -0.31 -6.18
CA LEU A 405 -3.74 -1.33 -6.01
C LEU A 405 -3.60 -2.53 -6.96
N PRO A 406 -3.37 -2.37 -8.28
CA PRO A 406 -3.13 -3.51 -9.16
C PRO A 406 -1.93 -4.36 -8.75
N TYR A 407 -0.82 -3.74 -8.38
CA TYR A 407 0.37 -4.43 -7.87
C TYR A 407 0.07 -5.21 -6.58
N LEU A 408 -0.60 -4.58 -5.63
CA LEU A 408 -0.96 -5.21 -4.36
C LEU A 408 -1.89 -6.42 -4.54
N ILE A 409 -2.83 -6.34 -5.47
CA ILE A 409 -3.74 -7.45 -5.79
C ILE A 409 -2.95 -8.63 -6.38
N GLU A 410 -2.00 -8.37 -7.27
CA GLU A 410 -1.16 -9.41 -7.88
C GLU A 410 -0.24 -10.09 -6.87
N GLU A 411 0.42 -9.31 -6.01
CA GLU A 411 1.23 -9.81 -4.89
C GLU A 411 0.39 -10.69 -3.93
N LEU A 412 -0.81 -10.22 -3.58
CA LEU A 412 -1.72 -10.97 -2.70
C LEU A 412 -2.16 -12.28 -3.32
N LYS A 413 -2.46 -12.28 -4.63
CA LYS A 413 -2.83 -13.49 -5.36
C LYS A 413 -1.68 -14.50 -5.39
N ASN A 414 -0.46 -14.04 -5.71
CA ASN A 414 0.72 -14.89 -5.72
C ASN A 414 1.01 -15.49 -4.33
N ALA A 415 0.87 -14.68 -3.27
CA ALA A 415 1.03 -15.15 -1.89
C ALA A 415 -0.05 -16.18 -1.51
N TYR A 416 -1.30 -15.97 -1.92
CA TYR A 416 -2.40 -16.91 -1.69
C TYR A 416 -2.18 -18.24 -2.42
N ASP A 417 -1.78 -18.20 -3.69
CA ASP A 417 -1.52 -19.41 -4.49
C ASP A 417 -0.35 -20.21 -3.89
N ASN A 418 0.72 -19.54 -3.45
CA ASN A 418 1.84 -20.17 -2.77
C ASN A 418 1.41 -20.80 -1.43
N LEU A 419 0.60 -20.12 -0.64
CA LEU A 419 0.07 -20.63 0.63
C LEU A 419 -0.80 -21.87 0.40
N SER A 420 -1.70 -21.81 -0.58
CA SER A 420 -2.58 -22.94 -0.95
C SER A 420 -1.79 -24.17 -1.37
N ASN A 421 -0.76 -23.98 -2.21
CA ASN A 421 0.13 -25.06 -2.62
C ASN A 421 0.89 -25.68 -1.44
N THR A 422 1.38 -24.83 -0.53
CA THR A 422 2.10 -25.29 0.67
C THR A 422 1.19 -26.07 1.62
N GLN A 423 -0.03 -25.61 1.82
CA GLN A 423 -1.03 -26.31 2.64
C GLN A 423 -1.38 -27.69 2.08
N GLU A 424 -1.55 -27.82 0.75
CA GLU A 424 -1.81 -29.15 0.15
C GLU A 424 -0.61 -30.08 0.28
N GLN A 425 0.62 -29.57 0.14
CA GLN A 425 1.83 -30.35 0.38
C GLN A 425 1.93 -30.84 1.83
N LEU A 426 1.63 -29.98 2.81
CA LEU A 426 1.59 -30.37 4.22
C LEU A 426 0.53 -31.41 4.49
N ARG A 427 -0.67 -31.27 3.93
CA ARG A 427 -1.76 -32.24 4.08
C ARG A 427 -1.39 -33.66 3.55
N VAL A 428 -0.68 -33.68 2.42
CA VAL A 428 -0.18 -34.97 1.85
C VAL A 428 0.91 -35.56 2.76
N ALA A 429 1.83 -34.72 3.26
CA ALA A 429 2.89 -35.16 4.16
C ALA A 429 2.35 -35.71 5.50
N GLU A 430 1.38 -35.03 6.11
CA GLU A 430 0.71 -35.49 7.34
C GLU A 430 -0.01 -36.81 7.14
N LYS A 431 -0.70 -37.00 6.01
CA LYS A 431 -1.38 -38.24 5.66
C LYS A 431 -0.41 -39.41 5.49
N LEU A 432 0.73 -39.15 4.85
CA LEU A 432 1.80 -40.14 4.68
C LEU A 432 2.46 -40.46 6.02
N ALA A 433 2.73 -39.48 6.87
CA ALA A 433 3.30 -39.69 8.20
C ALA A 433 2.37 -40.53 9.11
N SER A 434 1.07 -40.25 9.09
CA SER A 434 0.05 -41.00 9.84
C SER A 434 -0.04 -42.48 9.39
N ILE A 435 -0.04 -42.70 8.05
CA ILE A 435 0.01 -44.05 7.48
C ILE A 435 1.31 -44.74 7.89
N GLY A 436 2.43 -44.03 7.90
CA GLY A 436 3.72 -44.53 8.33
C GLY A 436 3.76 -45.02 9.79
N GLN A 437 3.22 -44.21 10.71
CA GLN A 437 3.16 -44.58 12.13
C GLN A 437 2.26 -45.81 12.37
N LEU A 438 1.09 -45.89 11.75
CA LEU A 438 0.19 -47.02 11.84
C LEU A 438 0.80 -48.32 11.23
N ALA A 439 1.47 -48.16 10.07
CA ALA A 439 2.12 -49.26 9.38
C ALA A 439 3.22 -49.92 10.21
N ALA A 440 4.02 -49.16 10.93
CA ALA A 440 5.09 -49.70 11.78
C ALA A 440 4.56 -50.54 12.94
N GLY A 441 3.48 -50.12 13.59
CA GLY A 441 2.83 -50.90 14.68
C GLY A 441 2.17 -52.17 14.19
N VAL A 442 1.34 -52.05 13.13
CA VAL A 442 0.62 -53.20 12.54
C VAL A 442 1.58 -54.22 11.95
N ALA A 443 2.66 -53.78 11.32
CA ALA A 443 3.64 -54.70 10.74
C ALA A 443 4.36 -55.55 11.80
N HIS A 444 4.68 -54.96 12.95
CA HIS A 444 5.30 -55.67 14.05
C HIS A 444 4.35 -56.75 14.63
N GLU A 445 3.05 -56.43 14.77
CA GLU A 445 2.02 -57.33 15.28
C GLU A 445 1.67 -58.45 14.29
N ILE A 446 1.76 -58.23 12.96
CA ILE A 446 1.50 -59.24 11.94
C ILE A 446 2.72 -60.14 11.72
N ASN A 447 3.95 -59.60 11.75
CA ASN A 447 5.17 -60.43 11.55
C ASN A 447 5.37 -61.48 12.64
N ASN A 448 4.90 -61.24 13.85
CA ASN A 448 5.02 -62.19 14.97
C ASN A 448 4.26 -63.53 14.72
N PRO A 449 2.91 -63.50 14.50
CA PRO A 449 2.19 -64.80 14.21
C PRO A 449 2.63 -65.38 12.88
N LEU A 450 2.97 -64.57 11.89
CA LEU A 450 3.42 -65.03 10.58
C LEU A 450 4.75 -65.81 10.68
N GLY A 451 5.70 -65.29 11.47
CA GLY A 451 6.96 -65.99 11.76
C GLY A 451 6.73 -67.38 12.43
N THR A 452 5.76 -67.41 13.32
CA THR A 452 5.38 -68.68 14.00
C THR A 452 4.77 -69.71 13.01
N ILE A 453 3.84 -69.24 12.14
CA ILE A 453 3.23 -70.07 11.09
C ILE A 453 4.31 -70.61 10.13
N LEU A 454 5.20 -69.75 9.68
CA LEU A 454 6.29 -70.10 8.77
C LEU A 454 7.24 -71.09 9.37
N LEU A 455 7.58 -70.93 10.66
CA LEU A 455 8.44 -71.86 11.40
C LEU A 455 7.83 -73.32 11.46
N TYR A 456 6.59 -73.37 11.95
CA TYR A 456 5.92 -74.63 12.10
C TYR A 456 5.61 -75.37 10.76
N ALA A 457 5.17 -74.57 9.73
CA ALA A 457 4.94 -75.11 8.40
C ALA A 457 6.23 -75.69 7.77
N SER A 458 7.35 -74.97 7.92
CA SER A 458 8.66 -75.40 7.42
C SER A 458 9.21 -76.59 8.16
N MET A 459 8.96 -76.69 9.48
CA MET A 459 9.34 -77.88 10.26
C MET A 459 8.52 -79.12 9.84
N LEU A 460 7.22 -78.97 9.70
CA LEU A 460 6.34 -80.03 9.25
C LEU A 460 6.67 -80.51 7.82
N LYS A 461 6.96 -79.62 6.90
CA LYS A 461 7.42 -79.89 5.55
C LYS A 461 8.67 -80.74 5.58
N LYS A 462 9.71 -80.34 6.35
CA LYS A 462 10.99 -81.00 6.47
C LYS A 462 10.88 -82.39 7.11
N ASP A 463 9.94 -82.60 8.02
CA ASP A 463 9.70 -83.88 8.66
C ASP A 463 8.90 -84.84 7.74
N LEU A 464 7.96 -84.36 6.95
CA LEU A 464 7.22 -85.14 5.96
C LEU A 464 8.10 -85.57 4.77
N GLU A 465 8.98 -84.71 4.25
CA GLU A 465 9.95 -85.01 3.20
C GLU A 465 10.89 -86.15 3.57
N LYS A 466 11.17 -86.36 4.87
CA LYS A 466 11.99 -87.44 5.37
C LYS A 466 11.27 -88.77 5.43
N ILE A 467 9.93 -88.79 5.50
CA ILE A 467 9.12 -89.99 5.80
C ILE A 467 8.35 -90.47 4.56
N TYR A 468 7.93 -89.61 3.67
CA TYR A 468 7.14 -89.90 2.48
C TYR A 468 7.65 -89.15 1.25
N ASN A 469 8.03 -89.85 0.17
CA ASN A 469 8.27 -89.31 -1.15
C ASN A 469 6.91 -89.08 -1.86
N GLU A 470 6.54 -87.86 -2.20
CA GLU A 470 5.31 -87.44 -2.90
C GLU A 470 3.99 -87.73 -2.11
N ASP A 471 3.69 -86.86 -1.13
CA ASP A 471 2.41 -86.84 -0.44
C ASP A 471 1.73 -85.43 -0.67
N GLN A 472 0.45 -85.42 -0.98
CA GLN A 472 -0.42 -84.26 -1.13
C GLN A 472 -0.25 -83.24 0.03
N ARG A 473 0.08 -83.71 1.22
CA ARG A 473 0.35 -82.92 2.42
C ARG A 473 1.62 -82.09 2.32
N THR A 474 2.58 -82.43 1.49
CA THR A 474 3.79 -81.67 1.23
C THR A 474 3.48 -80.49 0.33
N GLU A 475 2.62 -80.64 -0.69
CA GLU A 475 2.12 -79.59 -1.55
C GLU A 475 1.29 -78.56 -0.77
N ASP A 476 0.41 -79.01 0.15
CA ASP A 476 -0.37 -78.09 1.01
C ASP A 476 0.53 -77.25 1.94
N LEU A 477 1.62 -77.87 2.48
CA LEU A 477 2.60 -77.16 3.30
C LEU A 477 3.45 -76.19 2.47
N GLU A 478 3.77 -76.54 1.23
CA GLU A 478 4.42 -75.58 0.30
C GLU A 478 3.58 -74.36 0.06
N LEU A 479 2.27 -74.54 -0.19
CA LEU A 479 1.32 -73.44 -0.34
C LEU A 479 1.24 -72.54 0.92
N ILE A 480 1.23 -73.15 2.12
CA ILE A 480 1.22 -72.36 3.38
C ILE A 480 2.52 -71.57 3.55
N VAL A 481 3.68 -72.12 3.24
CA VAL A 481 4.99 -71.46 3.31
C VAL A 481 5.05 -70.34 2.28
N GLU A 482 4.54 -70.57 1.09
CA GLU A 482 4.51 -69.58 0.01
C GLU A 482 3.62 -68.39 0.36
N GLU A 483 2.38 -68.63 0.85
CA GLU A 483 1.47 -67.56 1.27
C GLU A 483 1.96 -66.83 2.54
N ALA A 484 2.60 -67.50 3.47
CA ALA A 484 3.21 -66.84 4.64
C ALA A 484 4.40 -65.96 4.24
N ASN A 485 5.26 -66.38 3.34
CA ASN A 485 6.33 -65.57 2.78
C ASN A 485 5.78 -64.33 2.00
N ARG A 486 4.70 -64.53 1.29
CA ARG A 486 4.00 -63.50 0.58
C ARG A 486 3.46 -62.41 1.54
N CYS A 487 2.78 -62.79 2.60
CA CYS A 487 2.31 -61.89 3.64
C CYS A 487 3.48 -61.12 4.29
N LYS A 488 4.60 -61.82 4.60
CA LYS A 488 5.83 -61.19 5.12
C LYS A 488 6.38 -60.14 4.17
N ASN A 489 6.36 -60.40 2.87
CA ASN A 489 6.81 -59.46 1.85
C ASN A 489 5.88 -58.20 1.76
N ILE A 490 4.55 -58.38 1.87
CA ILE A 490 3.59 -57.31 1.90
C ILE A 490 3.84 -56.40 3.12
N VAL A 491 4.02 -56.97 4.29
CA VAL A 491 4.28 -56.25 5.54
C VAL A 491 5.65 -55.56 5.49
N SER A 492 6.68 -56.20 4.92
CA SER A 492 8.00 -55.58 4.73
C SER A 492 7.93 -54.37 3.81
N ASN A 493 7.17 -54.46 2.72
CA ASN A 493 6.96 -53.31 1.80
C ASN A 493 6.20 -52.19 2.49
N LEU A 494 5.24 -52.46 3.37
CA LEU A 494 4.52 -51.48 4.17
C LEU A 494 5.44 -50.79 5.19
N LEU A 495 6.34 -51.57 5.85
CA LEU A 495 7.36 -51.04 6.76
C LEU A 495 8.38 -50.15 6.06
N ASN A 496 8.83 -50.54 4.87
CA ASN A 496 9.74 -49.76 4.07
C ASN A 496 9.09 -48.43 3.64
N PHE A 497 7.80 -48.45 3.31
CA PHE A 497 7.02 -47.24 3.07
C PHE A 497 6.94 -46.30 4.31
N ALA A 498 6.76 -46.91 5.50
CA ALA A 498 6.68 -46.16 6.75
C ALA A 498 8.01 -45.54 7.22
N ARG A 499 9.14 -46.15 6.90
CA ARG A 499 10.49 -45.72 7.30
C ARG A 499 11.10 -44.63 6.43
N GLN A 500 10.43 -44.19 5.35
CA GLN A 500 10.93 -43.22 4.37
C GLN A 500 11.01 -41.78 4.91
N GLY A 501 11.44 -41.54 6.16
CA GLY A 501 11.51 -40.22 6.77
C GLY A 501 12.81 -39.42 6.54
N LYS A 502 13.88 -40.02 5.99
CA LYS A 502 15.16 -39.29 5.75
C LYS A 502 15.78 -39.75 4.43
N LEU A 503 16.01 -38.80 3.51
CA LEU A 503 16.74 -39.06 2.27
C LEU A 503 18.25 -39.16 2.56
N ASN A 504 18.89 -40.18 2.01
CA ASN A 504 20.35 -40.34 2.01
C ASN A 504 20.91 -39.72 0.72
N LEU A 505 21.05 -38.41 0.69
CA LEU A 505 21.44 -37.70 -0.52
C LEU A 505 22.91 -37.94 -0.88
N LYS A 506 23.16 -38.46 -2.08
CA LYS A 506 24.49 -38.62 -2.69
C LYS A 506 24.47 -38.13 -4.12
N GLU A 507 25.65 -37.76 -4.63
CA GLU A 507 25.82 -37.49 -6.05
C GLU A 507 26.03 -38.82 -6.81
N PHE A 508 25.23 -39.07 -7.84
CA PHE A 508 25.28 -40.25 -8.67
C PHE A 508 24.90 -39.96 -10.12
N ASP A 509 25.16 -40.90 -11.02
CA ASP A 509 24.77 -40.79 -12.42
C ASP A 509 23.44 -41.50 -12.67
N LEU A 510 22.42 -40.77 -13.07
CA LEU A 510 21.08 -41.25 -13.32
C LEU A 510 21.03 -42.31 -14.44
N THR A 511 21.89 -42.18 -15.46
CA THR A 511 21.99 -43.13 -16.55
C THR A 511 22.51 -44.49 -16.07
N GLU A 512 23.53 -44.44 -15.22
CA GLU A 512 24.16 -45.63 -14.66
C GLU A 512 23.17 -46.38 -13.76
N SER A 513 22.46 -45.67 -12.90
CA SER A 513 21.42 -46.20 -12.02
C SER A 513 20.28 -46.88 -12.78
N ILE A 514 19.77 -46.25 -13.86
CA ILE A 514 18.70 -46.84 -14.68
C ILE A 514 19.23 -48.07 -15.46
N THR A 515 20.46 -48.01 -15.96
CA THR A 515 21.08 -49.14 -16.65
C THR A 515 21.25 -50.36 -15.73
N GLU A 516 21.66 -50.17 -14.48
CA GLU A 516 21.75 -51.22 -13.47
C GLU A 516 20.38 -51.82 -13.18
N VAL A 517 19.34 -51.03 -13.07
CA VAL A 517 17.97 -51.52 -12.87
C VAL A 517 17.45 -52.34 -14.05
N LEU A 518 17.83 -51.97 -15.29
CA LEU A 518 17.39 -52.70 -16.50
C LEU A 518 18.06 -54.04 -16.68
N LYS A 519 19.30 -54.23 -16.26
CA LYS A 519 20.06 -55.48 -16.46
C LYS A 519 19.30 -56.75 -16.03
N PRO A 520 18.71 -56.84 -14.82
CA PRO A 520 17.97 -58.06 -14.42
C PRO A 520 16.81 -58.37 -15.35
N PHE A 521 16.06 -57.35 -15.81
CA PHE A 521 14.90 -57.57 -16.68
C PHE A 521 15.28 -58.07 -18.08
N THR A 522 16.45 -57.67 -18.61
CA THR A 522 16.91 -58.10 -19.93
C THR A 522 17.44 -59.53 -19.95
N PHE A 523 17.84 -60.10 -18.80
CA PHE A 523 18.35 -61.45 -18.68
C PHE A 523 17.32 -62.47 -18.14
N ASP A 524 16.17 -61.99 -17.64
CA ASP A 524 15.12 -62.83 -17.08
C ASP A 524 14.37 -63.58 -18.20
N SER A 525 14.19 -64.86 -18.01
CA SER A 525 13.46 -65.76 -18.94
C SER A 525 12.00 -65.31 -19.12
N GLU A 526 11.39 -64.69 -18.12
CA GLU A 526 10.00 -64.25 -18.11
C GLU A 526 9.77 -63.08 -19.08
N TYR A 527 10.80 -62.25 -19.33
CA TYR A 527 10.69 -61.02 -20.15
C TYR A 527 11.44 -61.13 -21.49
N ARG A 528 11.81 -62.32 -21.95
CA ARG A 528 12.61 -62.55 -23.19
C ARG A 528 11.97 -61.96 -24.44
N ASP A 529 10.66 -61.90 -24.50
CA ASP A 529 9.91 -61.44 -25.67
C ASP A 529 9.74 -59.94 -25.72
N ILE A 530 10.27 -59.21 -24.75
CA ILE A 530 10.17 -57.73 -24.69
C ILE A 530 11.40 -57.09 -25.36
N ASP A 531 11.14 -56.19 -26.31
CA ASP A 531 12.18 -55.37 -26.96
C ASP A 531 12.47 -54.13 -26.10
N PHE A 532 13.62 -54.13 -25.42
CA PHE A 532 14.05 -53.01 -24.56
C PHE A 532 14.85 -51.99 -25.36
N LYS A 533 14.29 -50.76 -25.54
CA LYS A 533 14.93 -49.64 -26.18
C LYS A 533 15.33 -48.61 -25.15
N PHE A 534 16.63 -48.32 -25.06
CA PHE A 534 17.17 -47.36 -24.13
C PHE A 534 17.85 -46.24 -24.91
N ASN A 535 17.21 -45.07 -24.99
CA ASN A 535 17.66 -43.92 -25.75
C ASN A 535 18.28 -42.87 -24.81
N ILE A 536 19.59 -42.69 -24.92
CA ILE A 536 20.39 -41.73 -24.17
C ILE A 536 20.92 -40.67 -25.11
N LEU A 537 20.54 -39.41 -24.93
CA LEU A 537 21.05 -38.29 -25.76
C LEU A 537 22.47 -37.86 -25.37
N LYS A 538 22.90 -38.07 -24.10
CA LYS A 538 24.25 -37.78 -23.59
C LYS A 538 24.61 -38.75 -22.47
N ASN A 539 25.89 -39.09 -22.31
CA ASN A 539 26.42 -39.77 -21.13
C ASN A 539 26.65 -38.74 -19.99
N GLY A 540 26.30 -39.11 -18.76
CA GLY A 540 26.62 -38.32 -17.56
C GLY A 540 25.56 -37.34 -17.10
N TYR A 541 24.38 -37.85 -16.75
CA TYR A 541 23.33 -37.10 -16.08
C TYR A 541 23.53 -37.15 -14.55
N LYS A 542 24.52 -36.36 -14.04
CA LYS A 542 24.80 -36.31 -12.59
C LYS A 542 23.74 -35.54 -11.85
N MET A 543 23.21 -36.11 -10.79
CA MET A 543 22.24 -35.49 -9.87
C MET A 543 22.54 -35.82 -8.42
N THR A 544 21.98 -34.99 -7.51
CA THR A 544 22.00 -35.27 -6.08
C THR A 544 20.66 -35.86 -5.66
N GLY A 545 20.66 -37.04 -5.04
CA GLY A 545 19.42 -37.69 -4.62
C GLY A 545 19.71 -38.95 -3.78
N ASP A 546 18.67 -39.67 -3.36
CA ASP A 546 18.76 -41.00 -2.75
C ASP A 546 18.65 -42.05 -3.87
N GLU A 547 19.82 -42.53 -4.31
CA GLU A 547 19.93 -43.45 -5.43
C GLU A 547 19.13 -44.73 -5.23
N ASP A 548 19.17 -45.31 -4.03
CA ASP A 548 18.47 -46.56 -3.71
C ASP A 548 16.95 -46.41 -3.80
N GLN A 549 16.43 -45.27 -3.31
CA GLN A 549 15.01 -45.00 -3.42
C GLN A 549 14.59 -44.73 -4.88
N LEU A 550 15.39 -43.99 -5.66
CA LEU A 550 15.09 -43.78 -7.06
C LEU A 550 15.18 -45.05 -7.90
N LYS A 551 16.16 -45.92 -7.64
CA LYS A 551 16.20 -47.28 -8.23
C LYS A 551 14.91 -48.04 -7.97
N GLN A 552 14.35 -47.94 -6.74
CA GLN A 552 13.06 -48.58 -6.40
C GLN A 552 11.90 -48.01 -7.26
N VAL A 553 11.88 -46.71 -7.52
CA VAL A 553 10.89 -46.11 -8.42
C VAL A 553 10.99 -46.71 -9.82
N PHE A 554 12.20 -46.75 -10.39
CA PHE A 554 12.42 -47.31 -11.72
C PHE A 554 12.06 -48.77 -11.80
N ILE A 555 12.43 -49.60 -10.80
CA ILE A 555 12.06 -51.01 -10.72
C ILE A 555 10.53 -51.15 -10.74
N ASN A 556 9.82 -50.39 -9.92
CA ASN A 556 8.37 -50.48 -9.84
C ASN A 556 7.68 -50.12 -11.17
N VAL A 557 8.14 -49.02 -11.83
CA VAL A 557 7.54 -48.56 -13.09
C VAL A 557 7.86 -49.55 -14.23
N ILE A 558 9.12 -50.00 -14.35
CA ILE A 558 9.56 -50.96 -15.37
C ILE A 558 8.84 -52.29 -15.19
N LYS A 559 8.76 -52.83 -13.98
CA LYS A 559 8.04 -54.08 -13.68
C LYS A 559 6.56 -53.99 -14.06
N ASN A 560 5.89 -52.85 -13.71
CA ASN A 560 4.50 -52.66 -14.10
C ASN A 560 4.32 -52.59 -15.63
N ALA A 561 5.25 -51.99 -16.33
CA ALA A 561 5.26 -51.90 -17.79
C ALA A 561 5.44 -53.29 -18.43
N CYS A 562 6.40 -54.11 -17.93
CA CYS A 562 6.61 -55.49 -18.41
C CYS A 562 5.36 -56.35 -18.17
N GLU A 563 4.79 -56.28 -16.99
CA GLU A 563 3.57 -57.04 -16.64
C GLU A 563 2.35 -56.59 -17.49
N ALA A 564 2.23 -55.33 -17.84
CA ALA A 564 1.15 -54.83 -18.70
C ALA A 564 1.24 -55.30 -20.15
N MET A 565 2.42 -55.74 -20.58
CA MET A 565 2.69 -56.27 -21.91
C MET A 565 2.57 -57.82 -22.03
N SER A 566 2.28 -58.53 -20.93
CA SER A 566 2.23 -60.01 -20.93
C SER A 566 1.38 -60.61 -22.04
N GLU A 567 0.23 -60.00 -22.34
CA GLU A 567 -0.75 -60.44 -23.33
C GLU A 567 -0.75 -59.59 -24.63
N SER A 568 0.19 -58.64 -24.77
CA SER A 568 0.23 -57.75 -25.94
C SER A 568 0.90 -58.42 -27.14
N GLU A 569 0.40 -58.14 -28.36
CA GLU A 569 1.01 -58.62 -29.58
C GLU A 569 2.38 -57.97 -29.84
N LYS A 570 2.50 -56.66 -29.55
CA LYS A 570 3.76 -55.96 -29.62
C LYS A 570 4.26 -55.68 -28.20
N LYS A 571 5.46 -56.13 -27.87
CA LYS A 571 6.06 -55.99 -26.54
C LYS A 571 7.32 -55.11 -26.65
N GLU A 572 7.16 -53.79 -26.52
CA GLU A 572 8.25 -52.84 -26.63
C GLU A 572 8.26 -51.90 -25.41
N LEU A 573 9.38 -51.85 -24.70
CA LEU A 573 9.62 -50.93 -23.59
C LEU A 573 10.67 -49.90 -24.02
N THR A 574 10.29 -48.63 -24.08
CA THR A 574 11.20 -47.56 -24.45
C THR A 574 11.48 -46.65 -23.24
N ILE A 575 12.75 -46.45 -22.94
CA ILE A 575 13.17 -45.51 -21.85
C ILE A 575 13.98 -44.38 -22.51
N ASN A 576 13.52 -43.16 -22.30
CA ASN A 576 14.18 -41.92 -22.77
C ASN A 576 14.64 -41.10 -21.56
N ILE A 577 15.87 -40.60 -21.59
CA ILE A 577 16.35 -39.61 -20.61
C ILE A 577 16.57 -38.31 -21.34
N LEU A 578 15.83 -37.26 -20.92
CA LEU A 578 15.87 -35.92 -21.46
C LEU A 578 16.34 -34.96 -20.37
N SER A 579 16.75 -33.75 -20.76
CA SER A 579 17.19 -32.70 -19.83
C SER A 579 16.71 -31.36 -20.31
N ASP A 580 16.02 -30.62 -19.45
CA ASP A 580 15.72 -29.19 -19.64
C ASP A 580 16.72 -28.33 -18.84
N GLN A 581 16.44 -27.03 -18.68
CA GLN A 581 17.34 -26.10 -17.96
C GLN A 581 17.54 -26.52 -16.50
N ASN A 582 16.49 -26.96 -15.82
CA ASN A 582 16.45 -27.17 -14.38
C ASN A 582 16.23 -28.63 -13.96
N ASN A 583 15.77 -29.49 -14.87
CA ASN A 583 15.33 -30.84 -14.53
C ASN A 583 15.92 -31.92 -15.45
N PHE A 584 15.98 -33.13 -14.92
CA PHE A 584 16.08 -34.38 -15.70
C PHE A 584 14.68 -34.95 -15.85
N ILE A 585 14.39 -35.49 -17.03
CA ILE A 585 13.10 -36.07 -17.36
C ILE A 585 13.35 -37.51 -17.82
N VAL A 586 12.78 -38.47 -17.11
CA VAL A 586 12.82 -39.91 -17.49
C VAL A 586 11.42 -40.29 -17.97
N GLU A 587 11.32 -40.73 -19.21
CA GLU A 587 10.09 -41.24 -19.80
C GLU A 587 10.21 -42.75 -20.02
N ILE A 588 9.30 -43.52 -19.44
CA ILE A 588 9.21 -44.97 -19.55
C ILE A 588 7.89 -45.30 -20.24
N SER A 589 7.98 -45.80 -21.48
CA SER A 589 6.83 -46.08 -22.35
C SER A 589 6.73 -47.54 -22.65
N ASP A 590 5.57 -48.16 -22.43
CA ASP A 590 5.21 -49.50 -22.77
C ASP A 590 4.16 -49.58 -23.88
N THR A 591 4.08 -50.69 -24.58
CA THR A 591 3.03 -51.04 -25.56
C THR A 591 1.99 -52.00 -24.99
N GLY A 592 1.76 -51.91 -23.70
CA GLY A 592 0.84 -52.82 -22.96
C GLY A 592 -0.65 -52.46 -23.13
N ASN A 593 -1.47 -53.05 -22.28
CA ASN A 593 -2.94 -52.93 -22.34
C ASN A 593 -3.45 -51.51 -22.01
N GLY A 594 -2.60 -50.61 -21.48
CA GLY A 594 -2.98 -49.27 -21.06
C GLY A 594 -3.89 -49.27 -19.82
N ILE A 595 -4.29 -48.05 -19.40
CA ILE A 595 -5.07 -47.84 -18.17
C ILE A 595 -6.42 -47.20 -18.53
N PRO A 596 -7.55 -47.83 -18.18
CA PRO A 596 -8.89 -47.32 -18.40
C PRO A 596 -9.09 -45.93 -17.75
N LYS A 597 -9.83 -45.02 -18.38
CA LYS A 597 -10.05 -43.65 -17.88
C LYS A 597 -10.59 -43.59 -16.45
N GLU A 598 -11.48 -44.49 -16.07
CA GLU A 598 -12.08 -44.60 -14.73
C GLU A 598 -11.05 -44.93 -13.62
N ASN A 599 -9.93 -45.55 -13.99
CA ASN A 599 -8.86 -45.96 -13.08
C ASN A 599 -7.72 -44.92 -13.00
N GLN A 600 -7.59 -44.05 -13.99
CA GLN A 600 -6.47 -43.13 -14.09
C GLN A 600 -6.35 -42.19 -12.88
N SER A 601 -7.46 -41.74 -12.28
CA SER A 601 -7.45 -40.90 -11.07
C SER A 601 -7.02 -41.64 -9.80
N LYS A 602 -6.98 -42.99 -9.83
CA LYS A 602 -6.71 -43.84 -8.66
C LYS A 602 -5.34 -44.50 -8.70
N VAL A 603 -4.57 -44.37 -9.79
CA VAL A 603 -3.31 -45.08 -10.05
C VAL A 603 -2.27 -44.91 -8.93
N PHE A 604 -2.21 -43.73 -8.31
CA PHE A 604 -1.31 -43.41 -7.20
C PHE A 604 -1.95 -43.62 -5.81
N THR A 605 -3.20 -44.11 -5.74
CA THR A 605 -3.86 -44.35 -4.46
C THR A 605 -3.30 -45.63 -3.83
N PRO A 606 -2.86 -45.66 -2.55
CA PRO A 606 -2.40 -46.86 -1.88
C PRO A 606 -3.43 -47.98 -1.91
N PHE A 607 -2.95 -49.20 -2.10
CA PHE A 607 -3.73 -50.45 -2.21
C PHE A 607 -4.61 -50.59 -3.46
N PHE A 608 -4.59 -49.63 -4.37
CA PHE A 608 -5.32 -49.73 -5.62
C PHE A 608 -4.57 -50.63 -6.62
N THR A 609 -5.22 -51.68 -7.09
CA THR A 609 -4.70 -52.62 -8.09
C THR A 609 -5.84 -53.12 -8.99
N THR A 610 -5.55 -53.30 -10.27
CA THR A 610 -6.42 -53.95 -11.26
C THR A 610 -6.01 -55.41 -11.51
N LYS A 611 -4.94 -55.90 -10.87
CA LYS A 611 -4.44 -57.27 -10.99
C LYS A 611 -5.26 -58.23 -10.13
N ASN A 612 -5.34 -59.48 -10.56
CA ASN A 612 -6.04 -60.55 -9.81
C ASN A 612 -5.59 -60.62 -8.36
N ILE A 613 -6.50 -61.02 -7.48
CA ILE A 613 -6.22 -61.19 -6.05
C ILE A 613 -4.96 -62.06 -5.91
N GLY A 614 -3.93 -61.46 -5.30
CA GLY A 614 -2.68 -62.16 -5.06
C GLY A 614 -1.51 -61.76 -5.96
N LYS A 615 -1.71 -61.15 -7.12
CA LYS A 615 -0.64 -60.76 -8.06
C LYS A 615 -0.20 -59.30 -7.99
N GLY A 616 -0.83 -58.48 -7.15
CA GLY A 616 -0.44 -57.07 -6.99
C GLY A 616 -0.77 -56.54 -5.61
N THR A 617 0.15 -55.82 -4.96
CA THR A 617 -0.04 -55.20 -3.63
C THR A 617 -0.73 -53.83 -3.70
N GLY A 618 -0.78 -53.20 -4.87
CA GLY A 618 -1.30 -51.85 -5.05
C GLY A 618 -0.48 -50.75 -4.34
N LEU A 619 0.72 -51.05 -3.84
CA LEU A 619 1.57 -50.07 -3.13
C LEU A 619 2.69 -49.48 -3.99
N GLY A 620 3.13 -50.16 -5.06
CA GLY A 620 4.32 -49.79 -5.83
C GLY A 620 4.27 -48.36 -6.40
N LEU A 621 3.18 -47.99 -7.08
CA LEU A 621 3.03 -46.66 -7.67
C LEU A 621 2.78 -45.56 -6.62
N ALA A 622 2.10 -45.87 -5.53
CA ALA A 622 1.93 -44.92 -4.41
C ALA A 622 3.28 -44.62 -3.72
N ILE A 623 4.13 -45.65 -3.54
CA ILE A 623 5.51 -45.52 -3.04
C ILE A 623 6.34 -44.66 -4.02
N SER A 624 6.27 -44.97 -5.31
CA SER A 624 6.98 -44.21 -6.35
C SER A 624 6.60 -42.75 -6.35
N TYR A 625 5.31 -42.43 -6.21
CA TYR A 625 4.82 -41.05 -6.07
C TYR A 625 5.41 -40.35 -4.84
N GLY A 626 5.41 -41.02 -3.68
CA GLY A 626 5.99 -40.48 -2.44
C GLY A 626 7.49 -40.20 -2.56
N ILE A 627 8.26 -41.13 -3.11
CA ILE A 627 9.71 -40.98 -3.31
C ILE A 627 10.01 -39.79 -4.24
N ILE A 628 9.31 -39.69 -5.36
CA ILE A 628 9.51 -38.60 -6.31
C ILE A 628 9.16 -37.24 -5.68
N LYS A 629 8.09 -37.15 -4.88
CA LYS A 629 7.72 -35.92 -4.16
C LYS A 629 8.77 -35.53 -3.10
N MET A 630 9.34 -36.47 -2.36
CA MET A 630 10.44 -36.22 -1.43
C MET A 630 11.69 -35.67 -2.15
N HIS A 631 11.94 -36.11 -3.38
CA HIS A 631 12.98 -35.58 -4.25
C HIS A 631 12.60 -34.26 -4.93
N LYS A 632 11.52 -33.56 -4.50
CA LYS A 632 10.99 -32.33 -5.11
C LYS A 632 10.69 -32.48 -6.61
N GLY A 633 10.49 -33.71 -7.05
CA GLY A 633 10.17 -34.06 -8.42
C GLY A 633 8.67 -34.18 -8.68
N ASN A 634 8.33 -34.60 -9.89
CA ASN A 634 6.96 -34.90 -10.28
C ASN A 634 6.90 -36.18 -11.10
N ILE A 635 5.85 -36.98 -10.89
CA ILE A 635 5.54 -38.17 -11.70
C ILE A 635 4.14 -38.03 -12.27
N THR A 636 4.05 -38.16 -13.58
CA THR A 636 2.79 -38.12 -14.35
C THR A 636 2.77 -39.25 -15.33
N PHE A 637 1.62 -39.55 -15.91
CA PHE A 637 1.51 -40.57 -16.97
C PHE A 637 0.51 -40.12 -18.02
N THR A 638 0.65 -40.68 -19.22
CA THR A 638 -0.35 -40.66 -20.28
C THR A 638 -0.61 -42.11 -20.69
N SER A 639 -1.90 -42.49 -20.82
CA SER A 639 -2.27 -43.87 -21.13
C SER A 639 -3.54 -43.90 -21.98
N GLU A 640 -3.55 -44.78 -22.96
CA GLU A 640 -4.70 -45.06 -23.80
C GLU A 640 -4.91 -46.60 -23.85
N LEU A 641 -6.15 -47.06 -23.60
CA LEU A 641 -6.50 -48.44 -23.56
C LEU A 641 -6.15 -49.15 -24.88
N GLY A 642 -5.40 -50.22 -24.82
CA GLY A 642 -4.93 -51.02 -25.99
C GLY A 642 -3.74 -50.42 -26.74
N LYS A 643 -3.17 -49.27 -26.31
CA LYS A 643 -1.99 -48.64 -26.93
C LYS A 643 -0.76 -48.57 -26.02
N GLY A 644 -0.96 -48.70 -24.71
CA GLY A 644 0.11 -48.67 -23.72
C GLY A 644 0.07 -47.44 -22.79
N THR A 645 1.14 -47.29 -22.00
CA THR A 645 1.28 -46.25 -21.00
C THR A 645 2.67 -45.63 -21.09
N THR A 646 2.74 -44.29 -20.92
CA THR A 646 4.01 -43.56 -20.76
C THR A 646 4.03 -42.86 -19.40
N PHE A 647 4.91 -43.32 -18.51
CA PHE A 647 5.23 -42.59 -17.29
C PHE A 647 6.31 -41.58 -17.52
N LYS A 648 6.09 -40.33 -17.04
CA LYS A 648 7.02 -39.21 -17.08
C LYS A 648 7.42 -38.82 -15.69
N ILE A 649 8.70 -38.99 -15.37
CA ILE A 649 9.31 -38.66 -14.08
C ILE A 649 10.20 -37.46 -14.27
N THR A 650 9.96 -36.35 -13.56
CA THR A 650 10.73 -35.11 -13.60
C THR A 650 11.47 -34.93 -12.28
N LEU A 651 12.78 -34.78 -12.31
CA LEU A 651 13.66 -34.64 -11.15
C LEU A 651 14.52 -33.41 -11.27
N PRO A 652 14.62 -32.52 -10.23
CA PRO A 652 15.47 -31.36 -10.29
C PRO A 652 16.96 -31.72 -10.31
N LYS A 653 17.76 -31.03 -11.12
CA LYS A 653 19.23 -31.26 -11.26
C LYS A 653 20.00 -31.00 -9.97
N HIS A 654 19.61 -29.94 -9.26
CA HIS A 654 20.22 -29.52 -8.00
C HIS A 654 19.14 -29.45 -6.91
N GLN A 655 19.33 -30.22 -5.88
CA GLN A 655 18.51 -30.14 -4.67
C GLN A 655 19.28 -29.37 -3.61
N THR A 656 18.99 -28.06 -3.46
CA THR A 656 19.45 -27.27 -2.32
C THR A 656 18.48 -27.52 -1.16
N TYR A 657 18.91 -28.30 -0.19
CA TYR A 657 18.27 -28.33 1.13
C TYR A 657 19.02 -27.30 1.99
N GLN A 658 18.32 -26.24 2.39
CA GLN A 658 18.81 -25.31 3.41
C GLN A 658 19.03 -26.08 4.71
N LYS A 659 20.30 -26.27 5.09
CA LYS A 659 20.70 -26.95 6.32
C LYS A 659 20.63 -26.05 7.55
N ASP A 660 20.27 -24.77 7.42
CA ASP A 660 20.54 -23.75 8.42
C ASP A 660 19.33 -22.98 8.98
N GLU A 661 18.07 -23.28 8.62
CA GLU A 661 16.93 -22.55 9.22
C GLU A 661 16.32 -23.14 10.49
N ILE A 662 16.75 -24.33 10.93
CA ILE A 662 16.20 -24.98 12.14
C ILE A 662 17.02 -24.67 13.41
N LEU A 663 18.24 -24.13 13.29
CA LEU A 663 19.11 -23.87 14.44
C LEU A 663 19.15 -22.42 14.91
N GLU A 664 18.68 -21.44 14.15
CA GLU A 664 18.59 -20.06 14.59
C GLU A 664 17.26 -19.68 15.26
N GLY A 665 16.17 -20.37 14.95
CA GLY A 665 14.86 -20.17 15.59
C GLY A 665 14.77 -20.68 17.04
N ALA A 666 15.70 -21.55 17.47
CA ALA A 666 15.71 -22.11 18.83
C ALA A 666 16.65 -21.38 19.81
N LYS A 667 17.30 -20.28 19.37
CA LYS A 667 18.13 -19.40 20.23
C LYS A 667 17.52 -18.03 20.48
N ALA A 668 16.32 -17.78 19.97
CA ALA A 668 15.60 -16.50 20.14
C ALA A 668 14.21 -16.67 20.79
N LEU A 669 14.04 -17.72 21.61
CA LEU A 669 12.90 -17.83 22.54
C LEU A 669 13.48 -18.02 23.95
#